data_315b698deaaa9c1cb3b2c129e08f3e56
#
_entry.id   315b698deaaa9c1cb3b2c129e08f3e56
#
_cell.length_a   1.000
_cell.length_b   1.000
_cell.length_c   1.000
_cell.angle_alpha   90.00
_cell.angle_beta   90.00
_cell.angle_gamma   90.00
#
_symmetry.space_group_name_H-M   'P 1'
#
loop_
_entity.id
_entity.type
_entity.pdbx_description
1 polymer ?
#
loop_
_entity_poly.entity_id
_entity_poly.type
_entity_poly.pdbx_seq_one_letter_code
_entity_poly.pdbx_strand_id
1 'polypeptide(L)'
;MQLFTSLISLHKKGPRVIFLLSLLLFISVFTDAQTRSYSLVYSDNLKGGSTVFGNTLMNIITKKKVDVTKMNDNSADGNSIYGNDNEDMEYVDIDGSTGEGSATRNSSSADLILPAGTNTIKLARLYWGGRIKNTDFDLSKSANQTVKIRKGTSGAYYDVVALGLDKTPISNAGSGYTEYQAYSDITAFVKNNGAGTYEIGNVPLTTGSIGSGGNHGGWSIVVVYENPALSYNSVRLYDGFEQVYNGGNSTTTTVTLTGLDVPSGAMAASDAKMSVVAWEGDANLTGDFLKINGHTFSNATNASDNPWNGTITDNGVHVTTKNPNYTNQMGIDIDMFDVGSGYGINPNDNSVTLQFGTEADQYYPGVFTFTIKMKDPTITLDKTVSDANHNNLGEIGEVLTYTLKGGNNGIGNANNVVVADTLPSTVTYVPGSLKVISSPGITSGTKTDQAGDDIAEYISNGNIKSVVFRLGTGASSTSGGTLAAGETYEVQFQVTVNNPGNGNPVPSIMNIARITSTSDADVKFVDDGTAIINPEAGPMPVTLTRFTATLMQNNQVEIAWGTSMEINCRQFVVQRSYDGKIFSDQQTVAGNGTTNLAHSYSVNDNISSFTGSTVFYRLKQIDIDGKENFSRIIPVRLQNTTASAIVSPNPFRDFININLQWDASEMVSAKIYSVQGRELLSKQILVNKGNNNIKINDLSNLPPGNYILEIFSPSQKIIQKIIK
;
A
#
# COMPACT_ATOMS: atom_id res chain seq x y z
N MET A 1 -55.86 23.11 -4.59
CA MET A 1 -56.81 23.71 -3.64
C MET A 1 -58.15 22.98 -3.80
N GLN A 2 -58.64 22.38 -2.70
CA GLN A 2 -59.88 21.59 -2.56
C GLN A 2 -59.90 20.23 -3.25
N LEU A 3 -59.75 19.23 -2.43
CA LEU A 3 -60.67 18.08 -2.23
C LEU A 3 -59.94 16.96 -1.49
N PHE A 4 -60.05 16.96 -0.18
CA PHE A 4 -60.02 15.79 0.68
C PHE A 4 -60.46 16.19 2.08
N THR A 5 -61.75 16.17 2.29
CA THR A 5 -62.36 16.04 3.62
C THR A 5 -63.53 15.10 3.45
N SER A 6 -63.52 14.05 4.19
CA SER A 6 -64.53 13.22 4.79
C SER A 6 -64.30 11.72 4.55
N LEU A 7 -63.97 11.04 5.62
CA LEU A 7 -64.75 9.98 6.22
C LEU A 7 -63.95 9.30 7.33
N ILE A 8 -64.19 9.80 8.55
CA ILE A 8 -63.97 9.00 9.75
C ILE A 8 -65.35 8.61 10.28
N SER A 9 -65.64 7.33 10.37
CA SER A 9 -66.64 6.81 11.26
C SER A 9 -66.33 5.38 11.71
N LEU A 10 -66.20 5.27 13.00
CA LEU A 10 -65.94 4.10 13.84
C LEU A 10 -66.70 2.83 13.45
N HIS A 11 -66.09 1.63 13.67
CA HIS A 11 -66.63 0.65 14.61
C HIS A 11 -65.58 -0.38 15.08
N LYS A 12 -65.62 -0.68 16.36
CA LYS A 12 -64.77 -1.62 17.11
C LYS A 12 -64.95 -3.08 16.68
N LYS A 13 -63.90 -3.87 16.57
CA LYS A 13 -63.61 -5.15 17.26
C LYS A 13 -62.50 -5.96 16.55
N GLY A 14 -61.44 -6.32 17.30
CA GLY A 14 -60.56 -7.45 17.09
C GLY A 14 -59.32 -7.21 16.21
N PRO A 15 -58.16 -7.77 16.58
CA PRO A 15 -56.90 -7.46 15.91
C PRO A 15 -56.78 -8.29 14.61
N ARG A 16 -56.87 -7.60 13.48
CA ARG A 16 -56.37 -8.10 12.21
C ARG A 16 -55.30 -7.16 11.73
N VAL A 17 -54.07 -7.68 11.68
CA VAL A 17 -52.93 -7.03 11.06
C VAL A 17 -53.29 -6.78 9.58
N ILE A 18 -53.53 -5.54 9.21
CA ILE A 18 -53.61 -5.11 7.82
C ILE A 18 -52.22 -4.63 7.43
N PHE A 19 -51.53 -5.43 6.62
CA PHE A 19 -50.37 -5.01 5.88
C PHE A 19 -50.81 -3.92 4.89
N LEU A 20 -50.48 -2.66 5.20
CA LEU A 20 -50.56 -1.60 4.21
C LEU A 20 -49.33 -1.71 3.32
N LEU A 21 -49.51 -2.27 2.14
CA LEU A 21 -48.53 -2.21 1.05
C LEU A 21 -48.57 -0.77 0.52
N SER A 22 -47.70 0.09 1.04
CA SER A 22 -47.38 1.38 0.42
C SER A 22 -46.48 1.09 -0.79
N LEU A 23 -47.10 1.02 -1.96
CA LEU A 23 -46.43 1.04 -3.25
C LEU A 23 -45.84 2.44 -3.43
N LEU A 24 -44.64 2.65 -2.92
CA LEU A 24 -43.77 3.78 -3.30
C LEU A 24 -43.34 3.54 -4.75
N LEU A 25 -44.05 4.14 -5.69
CA LEU A 25 -43.53 4.37 -7.03
C LEU A 25 -42.27 5.25 -6.87
N PHE A 26 -41.13 4.65 -6.88
CA PHE A 26 -39.89 5.35 -7.21
C PHE A 26 -39.95 5.72 -8.69
N ILE A 27 -40.52 6.89 -8.98
CA ILE A 27 -40.20 7.58 -10.22
C ILE A 27 -38.75 7.95 -10.06
N SER A 28 -37.84 7.17 -10.66
CA SER A 28 -36.51 7.60 -10.92
C SER A 28 -36.59 8.81 -11.86
N VAL A 29 -36.63 10.01 -11.29
CA VAL A 29 -36.32 11.19 -12.05
C VAL A 29 -34.84 11.03 -12.37
N PHE A 30 -34.55 10.66 -13.59
CA PHE A 30 -33.21 10.79 -14.14
C PHE A 30 -32.93 12.29 -14.19
N THR A 31 -32.29 12.81 -13.17
CA THR A 31 -31.69 14.13 -13.23
C THR A 31 -30.46 13.98 -14.12
N ASP A 32 -30.50 14.60 -15.30
CA ASP A 32 -29.47 14.54 -16.33
C ASP A 32 -28.18 15.32 -15.97
N ALA A 33 -28.05 15.80 -14.76
CA ALA A 33 -26.86 16.51 -14.29
C ALA A 33 -26.46 15.94 -12.93
N GLN A 34 -25.30 15.36 -12.84
CA GLN A 34 -24.79 14.86 -11.57
C GLN A 34 -23.31 15.22 -11.42
N THR A 35 -23.10 16.43 -10.85
CA THR A 35 -21.86 16.68 -10.14
C THR A 35 -21.79 15.73 -8.96
N ARG A 36 -20.62 15.22 -8.69
CA ARG A 36 -20.37 14.27 -7.58
C ARG A 36 -19.40 14.90 -6.60
N SER A 37 -19.86 15.03 -5.36
CA SER A 37 -19.02 15.50 -4.26
C SER A 37 -17.86 14.55 -3.99
N TYR A 38 -16.75 15.11 -3.52
CA TYR A 38 -15.57 14.34 -3.22
C TYR A 38 -15.83 13.22 -2.21
N SER A 39 -15.34 12.05 -2.52
CA SER A 39 -15.36 10.90 -1.64
C SER A 39 -13.98 10.26 -1.53
N LEU A 40 -13.68 9.70 -0.37
CA LEU A 40 -12.46 8.95 -0.14
C LEU A 40 -12.52 7.61 -0.89
N VAL A 41 -11.65 7.44 -1.87
CA VAL A 41 -11.57 6.22 -2.71
C VAL A 41 -10.51 5.26 -2.23
N TYR A 42 -9.40 5.80 -1.73
CA TYR A 42 -8.31 5.01 -1.20
C TYR A 42 -7.69 5.69 0.01
N SER A 43 -7.41 4.89 1.02
CA SER A 43 -6.70 5.31 2.23
C SER A 43 -5.84 4.18 2.72
N ASP A 44 -4.56 4.42 2.86
CA ASP A 44 -3.61 3.48 3.45
C ASP A 44 -2.46 4.23 4.11
N ASN A 45 -1.84 3.58 5.09
CA ASN A 45 -0.62 4.03 5.72
C ASN A 45 0.49 3.07 5.31
N LEU A 46 1.45 3.54 4.52
CA LEU A 46 2.46 2.68 3.91
C LEU A 46 3.79 3.42 3.69
N LYS A 47 4.88 2.68 3.57
CA LYS A 47 6.14 3.21 3.03
C LYS A 47 5.97 3.37 1.53
N GLY A 48 5.79 4.60 1.06
CA GLY A 48 5.47 4.86 -0.34
C GLY A 48 4.79 6.19 -0.55
N GLY A 49 3.99 6.30 -1.61
CA GLY A 49 3.29 7.53 -1.95
C GLY A 49 2.34 7.36 -3.12
N SER A 50 1.96 8.49 -3.68
CA SER A 50 1.15 8.58 -4.90
C SER A 50 1.84 9.43 -5.96
N THR A 51 1.47 9.21 -7.21
CA THR A 51 1.87 10.03 -8.36
C THR A 51 0.73 10.08 -9.35
N VAL A 52 0.73 11.11 -10.18
CA VAL A 52 -0.21 11.27 -11.29
C VAL A 52 0.57 11.59 -12.57
N PHE A 53 0.08 11.09 -13.68
CA PHE A 53 0.62 11.41 -15.00
C PHE A 53 -0.50 11.33 -16.03
N GLY A 54 -0.36 12.05 -17.13
CA GLY A 54 -1.38 12.09 -18.18
C GLY A 54 -1.01 13.08 -19.27
N ASN A 55 -1.95 13.34 -20.18
CA ASN A 55 -1.74 14.27 -21.28
C ASN A 55 -3.06 14.76 -21.87
N THR A 56 -3.02 15.88 -22.57
CA THR A 56 -4.12 16.36 -23.42
C THR A 56 -4.35 15.44 -24.62
N LEU A 57 -5.57 15.45 -25.15
CA LEU A 57 -5.97 14.83 -26.42
C LEU A 57 -6.46 15.85 -27.43
N MET A 58 -6.28 17.13 -27.13
CA MET A 58 -6.70 18.24 -27.98
C MET A 58 -5.53 19.18 -28.28
N ASN A 59 -5.55 19.78 -29.46
CA ASN A 59 -4.58 20.79 -29.85
C ASN A 59 -5.26 21.86 -30.71
N ILE A 60 -4.70 23.08 -30.70
CA ILE A 60 -5.16 24.19 -31.53
C ILE A 60 -4.65 23.99 -32.97
N ILE A 61 -5.51 24.21 -33.93
CA ILE A 61 -5.12 24.27 -35.33
C ILE A 61 -5.30 25.68 -35.91
N THR A 62 -4.29 26.10 -36.67
CA THR A 62 -4.34 27.31 -37.48
C THR A 62 -4.08 26.94 -38.90
N LYS A 63 -4.99 27.31 -39.84
CA LYS A 63 -4.88 26.95 -41.26
C LYS A 63 -4.71 25.45 -41.52
N LYS A 64 -5.42 24.61 -40.74
CA LYS A 64 -5.38 23.14 -40.83
C LYS A 64 -4.03 22.50 -40.42
N LYS A 65 -3.26 23.16 -39.57
CA LYS A 65 -2.02 22.64 -38.98
C LYS A 65 -2.02 22.93 -37.48
N VAL A 66 -1.42 22.06 -36.69
CA VAL A 66 -1.18 22.28 -35.29
C VAL A 66 -0.38 23.55 -35.09
N ASP A 67 -0.91 24.46 -34.27
CA ASP A 67 -0.24 25.71 -33.93
C ASP A 67 0.67 25.47 -32.70
N VAL A 68 1.88 24.99 -32.97
CA VAL A 68 2.87 24.66 -31.93
C VAL A 68 3.25 25.90 -31.10
N THR A 69 3.15 27.08 -31.66
CA THR A 69 3.44 28.33 -30.94
C THR A 69 2.40 28.53 -29.85
N LYS A 70 1.12 28.43 -30.19
CA LYS A 70 0.03 28.55 -29.21
C LYS A 70 0.07 27.44 -28.16
N MET A 71 0.35 26.19 -28.58
CA MET A 71 0.43 25.06 -27.67
C MET A 71 1.62 25.09 -26.69
N ASN A 72 2.64 25.87 -26.99
CA ASN A 72 3.82 26.04 -26.11
C ASN A 72 3.93 27.41 -25.47
N ASP A 73 2.96 28.27 -25.69
CA ASP A 73 2.93 29.61 -25.08
C ASP A 73 2.20 29.55 -23.74
N ASN A 74 2.95 29.72 -22.69
CA ASN A 74 2.44 29.87 -21.32
C ASN A 74 3.11 31.08 -20.66
N SER A 75 3.44 32.09 -21.45
CA SER A 75 4.09 33.30 -20.96
C SER A 75 3.07 34.19 -20.23
N ALA A 76 3.38 34.55 -18.99
CA ALA A 76 2.58 35.46 -18.18
C ALA A 76 2.77 36.93 -18.56
N ASP A 77 3.13 37.26 -19.80
CA ASP A 77 3.39 38.63 -20.23
C ASP A 77 2.14 39.43 -20.62
N GLY A 78 0.96 38.82 -20.46
CA GLY A 78 -0.35 39.47 -20.65
C GLY A 78 -0.75 39.72 -22.09
N ASN A 79 0.08 39.36 -23.08
CA ASN A 79 -0.18 39.63 -24.48
C ASN A 79 -0.22 38.41 -25.41
N SER A 80 0.13 37.22 -24.93
CA SER A 80 0.34 36.02 -25.77
C SER A 80 -0.16 34.72 -25.19
N ILE A 81 -0.84 34.71 -24.02
CA ILE A 81 -1.37 33.47 -23.44
C ILE A 81 -2.64 33.07 -24.18
N TYR A 82 -2.66 31.88 -24.72
CA TYR A 82 -3.80 31.35 -25.43
C TYR A 82 -4.56 30.35 -24.52
N GLY A 83 -5.80 30.71 -24.21
CA GLY A 83 -6.82 29.77 -23.72
C GLY A 83 -7.37 28.95 -24.88
N ASN A 84 -8.25 28.00 -24.59
CA ASN A 84 -8.96 27.22 -25.62
C ASN A 84 -10.19 27.94 -26.16
N ASP A 85 -10.56 29.09 -25.60
CA ASP A 85 -11.68 29.96 -25.98
C ASP A 85 -11.56 30.44 -27.42
N ASN A 86 -12.62 30.26 -28.20
CA ASN A 86 -12.71 30.65 -29.62
C ASN A 86 -11.66 29.98 -30.55
N GLU A 87 -10.86 29.06 -30.06
CA GLU A 87 -9.87 28.35 -30.86
C GLU A 87 -10.50 27.18 -31.62
N ASP A 88 -9.93 26.88 -32.79
CA ASP A 88 -10.32 25.72 -33.59
C ASP A 88 -9.52 24.50 -33.11
N MET A 89 -10.19 23.64 -32.34
CA MET A 89 -9.57 22.50 -31.67
C MET A 89 -9.70 21.22 -32.51
N GLU A 90 -8.61 20.45 -32.58
CA GLU A 90 -8.56 19.16 -33.27
C GLU A 90 -7.95 18.09 -32.37
N TYR A 91 -8.15 16.82 -32.69
CA TYR A 91 -7.57 15.72 -31.93
C TYR A 91 -6.04 15.68 -32.00
N VAL A 92 -5.42 15.41 -30.88
CA VAL A 92 -4.09 14.82 -30.85
C VAL A 92 -4.22 13.35 -31.22
N ASP A 93 -3.41 12.90 -32.16
CA ASP A 93 -3.34 11.51 -32.59
C ASP A 93 -1.90 11.11 -32.88
N ILE A 94 -1.26 10.42 -31.94
CA ILE A 94 0.17 10.05 -32.03
C ILE A 94 0.37 8.65 -32.59
N ASP A 95 -0.66 7.82 -32.68
CA ASP A 95 -0.55 6.48 -33.26
C ASP A 95 -0.70 6.47 -34.80
N GLY A 96 -1.01 7.63 -35.37
CA GLY A 96 -1.01 7.86 -36.83
C GLY A 96 -2.13 7.15 -37.58
N SER A 97 -3.14 6.69 -36.87
CA SER A 97 -4.20 5.87 -37.43
C SER A 97 -5.44 6.69 -37.79
N THR A 98 -5.26 7.81 -38.49
CA THR A 98 -6.38 8.61 -39.00
C THR A 98 -7.06 7.93 -40.18
N GLY A 99 -8.33 7.51 -40.03
CA GLY A 99 -9.16 6.97 -41.11
C GLY A 99 -10.10 5.86 -40.69
N GLU A 100 -10.97 5.43 -41.62
CA GLU A 100 -11.80 4.25 -41.41
C GLU A 100 -10.93 3.00 -41.18
N GLY A 101 -10.99 2.42 -39.98
CA GLY A 101 -10.18 1.29 -39.56
C GLY A 101 -9.08 1.62 -38.54
N SER A 102 -8.93 2.87 -38.14
CA SER A 102 -8.05 3.27 -37.02
C SER A 102 -8.46 2.61 -35.72
N ALA A 103 -7.48 2.23 -34.88
CA ALA A 103 -7.72 1.69 -33.55
C ALA A 103 -8.26 2.76 -32.59
N THR A 104 -7.88 4.04 -32.80
CA THR A 104 -8.29 5.18 -32.00
C THR A 104 -8.65 6.38 -32.88
N ARG A 105 -9.50 7.28 -32.37
CA ARG A 105 -9.80 8.57 -33.01
C ARG A 105 -8.88 9.69 -32.52
N ASN A 106 -8.31 9.52 -31.37
CA ASN A 106 -7.33 10.38 -30.73
C ASN A 106 -6.44 9.52 -29.86
N SER A 107 -5.19 9.92 -29.69
CA SER A 107 -4.24 9.23 -28.83
C SER A 107 -3.15 10.18 -28.34
N SER A 108 -2.70 10.00 -27.11
CA SER A 108 -1.52 10.66 -26.54
C SER A 108 -0.87 9.77 -25.49
N SER A 109 0.40 10.05 -25.15
CA SER A 109 1.13 9.25 -24.16
C SER A 109 1.79 10.09 -23.08
N ALA A 110 2.06 9.44 -21.95
CA ALA A 110 2.87 9.98 -20.86
C ALA A 110 3.54 8.83 -20.10
N ASP A 111 4.59 9.17 -19.34
CA ASP A 111 5.39 8.18 -18.62
C ASP A 111 5.00 8.11 -17.15
N LEU A 112 4.75 6.91 -16.67
CA LEU A 112 4.75 6.60 -15.24
C LEU A 112 6.20 6.55 -14.76
N ILE A 113 6.59 7.53 -13.95
CA ILE A 113 7.88 7.58 -13.27
C ILE A 113 7.67 7.21 -11.80
N LEU A 114 8.42 6.23 -11.32
CA LEU A 114 8.40 5.77 -9.93
C LEU A 114 9.77 6.01 -9.29
N PRO A 115 9.82 6.23 -7.98
CA PRO A 115 11.09 6.37 -7.25
C PRO A 115 12.01 5.16 -7.45
N ALA A 116 13.31 5.37 -7.27
CA ALA A 116 14.29 4.28 -7.31
C ALA A 116 13.99 3.21 -6.23
N GLY A 117 14.33 1.97 -6.53
CA GLY A 117 14.10 0.81 -5.66
C GLY A 117 12.93 -0.07 -6.11
N THR A 118 12.51 -0.96 -5.21
CA THR A 118 11.40 -1.88 -5.50
C THR A 118 10.06 -1.19 -5.25
N ASN A 119 9.28 -1.02 -6.30
CA ASN A 119 7.95 -0.42 -6.21
C ASN A 119 6.86 -1.50 -6.39
N THR A 120 5.92 -1.51 -5.47
CA THR A 120 4.71 -2.35 -5.53
C THR A 120 3.50 -1.47 -5.73
N ILE A 121 2.85 -1.59 -6.88
CA ILE A 121 1.65 -0.81 -7.17
C ILE A 121 0.50 -1.29 -6.28
N LYS A 122 -0.10 -0.40 -5.54
CA LYS A 122 -1.26 -0.67 -4.66
C LYS A 122 -2.58 -0.40 -5.38
N LEU A 123 -2.64 0.73 -6.08
CA LEU A 123 -3.79 1.18 -6.86
C LEU A 123 -3.31 1.90 -8.11
N ALA A 124 -4.04 1.74 -9.21
CA ALA A 124 -3.95 2.61 -10.37
C ALA A 124 -5.36 2.86 -10.93
N ARG A 125 -5.72 4.11 -11.09
CA ARG A 125 -7.00 4.52 -11.67
C ARG A 125 -6.77 5.44 -12.87
N LEU A 126 -7.42 5.10 -13.97
CA LEU A 126 -7.48 5.95 -15.16
C LEU A 126 -8.71 6.85 -15.04
N TYR A 127 -8.48 8.14 -15.26
CA TYR A 127 -9.50 9.17 -15.42
C TYR A 127 -9.39 9.74 -16.82
N TRP A 128 -10.52 10.00 -17.46
CA TRP A 128 -10.58 10.67 -18.77
C TRP A 128 -11.82 11.52 -18.85
N GLY A 129 -11.76 12.58 -19.60
CA GLY A 129 -12.88 13.52 -19.68
C GLY A 129 -12.60 14.70 -20.57
N GLY A 130 -13.48 15.66 -20.48
CA GLY A 130 -13.49 16.91 -21.21
C GLY A 130 -14.88 17.26 -21.74
N ARG A 131 -14.93 18.09 -22.75
CA ARG A 131 -16.14 18.67 -23.31
C ARG A 131 -16.63 17.92 -24.54
N ILE A 132 -17.91 17.59 -24.53
CA ILE A 132 -18.60 16.98 -25.68
C ILE A 132 -19.83 17.76 -26.08
N LYS A 133 -20.15 17.76 -27.38
CA LYS A 133 -21.45 18.11 -27.91
C LYS A 133 -22.34 16.88 -27.87
N ASN A 134 -23.53 17.01 -27.30
CA ASN A 134 -24.43 15.88 -27.09
C ASN A 134 -24.95 15.23 -28.38
N THR A 135 -24.84 15.95 -29.51
CA THR A 135 -25.14 15.40 -30.84
C THR A 135 -24.03 14.52 -31.40
N ASP A 136 -22.79 14.68 -30.92
CA ASP A 136 -21.62 13.96 -31.41
C ASP A 136 -21.41 12.66 -30.61
N PHE A 137 -21.69 12.71 -29.30
CA PHE A 137 -21.49 11.58 -28.39
C PHE A 137 -22.66 11.44 -27.41
N ASP A 138 -23.25 10.27 -27.40
CA ASP A 138 -24.22 9.84 -26.37
C ASP A 138 -23.47 9.03 -25.30
N LEU A 139 -23.15 9.67 -24.17
CA LEU A 139 -22.43 9.03 -23.05
C LEU A 139 -23.23 7.94 -22.34
N SER A 140 -24.51 7.71 -22.67
CA SER A 140 -25.26 6.58 -22.14
C SER A 140 -24.87 5.26 -22.83
N LYS A 141 -24.24 5.33 -24.01
CA LYS A 141 -23.81 4.15 -24.76
C LYS A 141 -22.46 3.65 -24.30
N SER A 142 -22.34 2.36 -24.05
CA SER A 142 -21.12 1.68 -23.62
C SER A 142 -19.94 1.97 -24.56
N ALA A 143 -20.15 2.06 -25.86
CA ALA A 143 -19.07 2.39 -26.82
C ALA A 143 -18.46 3.77 -26.58
N ASN A 144 -19.21 4.74 -26.05
CA ASN A 144 -18.73 6.07 -25.70
C ASN A 144 -18.23 6.16 -24.24
N GLN A 145 -18.27 5.05 -23.51
CA GLN A 145 -17.69 4.88 -22.18
C GLN A 145 -16.45 3.99 -22.19
N THR A 146 -15.97 3.59 -23.40
CA THR A 146 -14.84 2.69 -23.59
C THR A 146 -13.70 3.44 -24.25
N VAL A 147 -12.57 3.46 -23.57
CA VAL A 147 -11.31 4.02 -24.07
C VAL A 147 -10.29 2.91 -24.30
N LYS A 148 -9.20 3.23 -24.96
CA LYS A 148 -8.13 2.32 -25.29
C LYS A 148 -6.88 2.64 -24.50
N ILE A 149 -6.22 1.60 -23.99
CA ILE A 149 -4.93 1.72 -23.29
C ILE A 149 -3.92 0.74 -23.85
N ARG A 150 -2.67 1.17 -23.98
CA ARG A 150 -1.54 0.27 -24.20
C ARG A 150 -0.30 0.69 -23.40
N LYS A 151 0.62 -0.27 -23.23
CA LYS A 151 1.96 -0.01 -22.70
C LYS A 151 2.92 0.26 -23.85
N GLY A 152 3.68 1.34 -23.76
CA GLY A 152 4.54 1.81 -24.86
C GLY A 152 3.73 2.52 -25.94
N THR A 153 4.38 2.78 -27.07
CA THR A 153 3.81 3.48 -28.23
C THR A 153 3.55 2.54 -29.42
N SER A 154 3.60 1.23 -29.19
CA SER A 154 3.36 0.20 -30.21
C SER A 154 2.70 -1.02 -29.57
N GLY A 155 2.09 -1.87 -30.42
CA GLY A 155 1.40 -3.08 -29.96
C GLY A 155 -0.12 -2.88 -29.85
N ALA A 156 -0.79 -3.92 -29.35
CA ALA A 156 -2.25 -3.94 -29.26
C ALA A 156 -2.76 -3.06 -28.12
N TYR A 157 -3.88 -2.40 -28.36
CA TYR A 157 -4.65 -1.73 -27.33
C TYR A 157 -5.57 -2.71 -26.60
N TYR A 158 -5.85 -2.37 -25.36
CA TYR A 158 -6.85 -3.01 -24.50
C TYR A 158 -8.00 -2.05 -24.26
N ASP A 159 -9.20 -2.57 -24.23
CA ASP A 159 -10.39 -1.80 -23.92
C ASP A 159 -10.53 -1.59 -22.42
N VAL A 160 -10.77 -0.33 -22.03
CA VAL A 160 -11.07 0.06 -20.66
C VAL A 160 -12.46 0.68 -20.64
N VAL A 161 -13.39 -0.01 -20.00
CA VAL A 161 -14.78 0.46 -19.84
C VAL A 161 -14.88 1.28 -18.56
N ALA A 162 -15.59 2.40 -18.59
CA ALA A 162 -15.83 3.21 -17.40
C ALA A 162 -16.54 2.40 -16.29
N LEU A 163 -16.03 2.49 -15.08
CA LEU A 163 -16.71 2.03 -13.87
C LEU A 163 -17.66 3.08 -13.32
N GLY A 164 -17.39 4.33 -13.58
CA GLY A 164 -18.24 5.47 -13.26
C GLY A 164 -18.06 6.59 -14.27
N LEU A 165 -19.07 7.43 -14.36
CA LEU A 165 -19.12 8.58 -15.25
C LEU A 165 -19.91 9.69 -14.59
N ASP A 166 -19.26 10.82 -14.39
CA ASP A 166 -19.82 12.05 -13.88
C ASP A 166 -20.01 13.02 -15.07
N LYS A 167 -21.06 13.78 -15.07
CA LYS A 167 -21.36 14.74 -16.16
C LYS A 167 -22.20 15.91 -15.67
N THR A 168 -22.01 17.07 -16.27
CA THR A 168 -22.85 18.25 -16.04
C THR A 168 -23.12 18.97 -17.35
N PRO A 169 -24.35 19.41 -17.61
CA PRO A 169 -24.63 20.31 -18.72
C PRO A 169 -23.93 21.65 -18.54
N ILE A 170 -23.41 22.19 -19.63
CA ILE A 170 -22.76 23.49 -19.64
C ILE A 170 -23.81 24.54 -19.98
N SER A 171 -24.06 25.47 -19.05
CA SER A 171 -25.05 26.51 -19.22
C SER A 171 -24.62 27.65 -20.12
N ASN A 172 -23.31 27.90 -20.23
CA ASN A 172 -22.77 29.08 -20.91
C ASN A 172 -22.41 28.88 -22.40
N ALA A 173 -22.23 27.65 -22.85
CA ALA A 173 -21.87 27.30 -24.23
C ALA A 173 -23.06 27.07 -25.16
N GLY A 174 -24.27 27.44 -24.77
CA GLY A 174 -25.51 27.09 -25.47
C GLY A 174 -25.99 25.69 -25.14
N SER A 175 -27.29 25.43 -25.31
CA SER A 175 -27.87 24.09 -25.03
C SER A 175 -27.27 23.04 -25.92
N GLY A 176 -26.68 21.99 -25.36
CA GLY A 176 -26.22 20.82 -26.11
C GLY A 176 -24.78 20.36 -25.86
N TYR A 177 -24.05 21.03 -24.98
CA TYR A 177 -22.73 20.60 -24.55
C TYR A 177 -22.76 20.00 -23.11
N THR A 178 -21.85 19.08 -22.85
CA THR A 178 -21.69 18.42 -21.54
C THR A 178 -20.22 18.32 -21.20
N GLU A 179 -19.90 18.73 -19.99
CA GLU A 179 -18.62 18.43 -19.35
C GLU A 179 -18.71 17.08 -18.66
N TYR A 180 -17.68 16.23 -18.77
CA TYR A 180 -17.72 14.92 -18.15
C TYR A 180 -16.34 14.46 -17.66
N GLN A 181 -16.36 13.59 -16.66
CA GLN A 181 -15.24 12.78 -16.23
C GLN A 181 -15.70 11.35 -16.09
N ALA A 182 -14.95 10.42 -16.67
CA ALA A 182 -15.13 8.99 -16.45
C ALA A 182 -13.88 8.39 -15.79
N TYR A 183 -14.05 7.25 -15.14
CA TYR A 183 -12.93 6.59 -14.47
C TYR A 183 -13.05 5.06 -14.53
N SER A 184 -11.89 4.40 -14.40
CA SER A 184 -11.81 2.94 -14.27
C SER A 184 -10.62 2.52 -13.43
N ASP A 185 -10.74 1.38 -12.75
CA ASP A 185 -9.63 0.74 -12.05
C ASP A 185 -8.80 -0.08 -13.05
N ILE A 186 -7.55 0.32 -13.23
CA ILE A 186 -6.58 -0.34 -14.11
C ILE A 186 -5.38 -0.91 -13.32
N THR A 187 -5.57 -1.13 -12.01
CA THR A 187 -4.50 -1.58 -11.11
C THR A 187 -3.81 -2.84 -11.63
N ALA A 188 -4.57 -3.82 -12.11
CA ALA A 188 -3.99 -5.05 -12.66
C ALA A 188 -3.14 -4.79 -13.90
N PHE A 189 -3.59 -3.89 -14.78
CA PHE A 189 -2.85 -3.53 -15.97
C PHE A 189 -1.52 -2.84 -15.61
N VAL A 190 -1.54 -1.85 -14.70
CA VAL A 190 -0.32 -1.13 -14.28
C VAL A 190 0.63 -2.03 -13.50
N LYS A 191 0.11 -2.92 -12.64
CA LYS A 191 0.94 -3.94 -11.96
C LYS A 191 1.73 -4.82 -12.92
N ASN A 192 1.10 -5.25 -13.99
CA ASN A 192 1.71 -6.15 -14.95
C ASN A 192 2.73 -5.44 -15.87
N ASN A 193 2.59 -4.13 -16.06
CA ASN A 193 3.37 -3.36 -17.02
C ASN A 193 4.41 -2.42 -16.37
N GLY A 194 4.26 -2.07 -15.09
CA GLY A 194 5.22 -1.25 -14.32
C GLY A 194 5.41 0.18 -14.85
N ALA A 195 6.52 0.80 -14.47
CA ALA A 195 6.91 2.14 -14.90
C ALA A 195 7.16 2.25 -16.42
N GLY A 196 7.17 3.49 -16.94
CA GLY A 196 7.41 3.84 -18.36
C GLY A 196 6.16 4.28 -19.10
N THR A 197 6.20 4.36 -20.40
CA THR A 197 5.19 5.00 -21.24
C THR A 197 3.87 4.24 -21.27
N TYR A 198 2.79 4.98 -21.10
CA TYR A 198 1.40 4.55 -21.33
C TYR A 198 0.77 5.45 -22.37
N GLU A 199 -0.03 4.86 -23.24
CA GLU A 199 -0.75 5.56 -24.28
C GLU A 199 -2.25 5.30 -24.12
N ILE A 200 -3.03 6.38 -24.13
CA ILE A 200 -4.49 6.37 -24.03
C ILE A 200 -5.07 6.98 -25.29
N GLY A 201 -6.14 6.38 -25.78
CA GLY A 201 -6.84 6.88 -26.94
C GLY A 201 -8.33 6.57 -26.94
N ASN A 202 -8.99 7.07 -27.99
CA ASN A 202 -10.42 6.86 -28.24
C ASN A 202 -11.34 7.52 -27.20
N VAL A 203 -10.87 8.59 -26.52
CA VAL A 203 -11.68 9.38 -25.59
C VAL A 203 -12.72 10.18 -26.39
N PRO A 204 -14.01 10.18 -26.00
CA PRO A 204 -15.05 11.01 -26.62
C PRO A 204 -14.79 12.49 -26.36
N LEU A 205 -14.51 13.26 -27.38
CA LEU A 205 -14.26 14.71 -27.33
C LEU A 205 -14.82 15.37 -28.59
N THR A 206 -15.25 16.63 -28.50
CA THR A 206 -15.73 17.39 -29.64
C THR A 206 -14.61 18.28 -30.19
N THR A 207 -14.44 18.31 -31.51
CA THR A 207 -13.49 19.18 -32.23
C THR A 207 -14.16 20.45 -32.71
N GLY A 208 -13.36 21.39 -33.23
CA GLY A 208 -13.81 22.69 -33.73
C GLY A 208 -13.86 23.77 -32.67
N SER A 209 -14.42 24.93 -33.00
CA SER A 209 -14.59 26.05 -32.08
C SER A 209 -16.03 26.15 -31.55
N ILE A 210 -16.18 26.30 -30.25
CA ILE A 210 -17.49 26.49 -29.60
C ILE A 210 -17.68 27.89 -29.01
N GLY A 211 -16.71 28.79 -29.16
CA GLY A 211 -16.74 30.11 -28.55
C GLY A 211 -16.15 30.09 -27.14
N SER A 212 -16.78 30.85 -26.22
CA SER A 212 -16.37 30.92 -24.82
C SER A 212 -16.42 29.56 -24.13
N GLY A 213 -15.42 29.26 -23.34
CA GLY A 213 -15.22 28.01 -22.62
C GLY A 213 -14.62 26.86 -23.44
N GLY A 214 -14.21 27.09 -24.69
CA GLY A 214 -13.41 26.22 -25.55
C GLY A 214 -13.73 24.71 -25.56
N ASN A 215 -13.13 23.97 -26.45
CA ASN A 215 -13.10 22.50 -26.39
C ASN A 215 -11.79 22.04 -25.75
N HIS A 216 -11.88 21.11 -24.83
CA HIS A 216 -10.74 20.51 -24.15
C HIS A 216 -10.99 19.02 -23.85
N GLY A 217 -9.95 18.32 -23.47
CA GLY A 217 -10.08 16.96 -22.98
C GLY A 217 -8.76 16.17 -23.02
N GLY A 218 -8.71 15.14 -22.21
CA GLY A 218 -7.55 14.28 -22.06
C GLY A 218 -7.74 13.18 -21.07
N TRP A 219 -6.64 12.77 -20.45
CA TRP A 219 -6.63 11.67 -19.50
C TRP A 219 -5.52 11.81 -18.47
N SER A 220 -5.74 11.15 -17.33
CA SER A 220 -4.72 10.99 -16.30
C SER A 220 -4.78 9.61 -15.66
N ILE A 221 -3.65 9.13 -15.15
CA ILE A 221 -3.55 7.93 -14.34
C ILE A 221 -2.99 8.32 -12.98
N VAL A 222 -3.75 8.07 -11.94
CA VAL A 222 -3.30 8.18 -10.55
C VAL A 222 -2.80 6.82 -10.10
N VAL A 223 -1.59 6.79 -9.53
CA VAL A 223 -0.96 5.56 -9.04
C VAL A 223 -0.59 5.72 -7.57
N VAL A 224 -0.98 4.76 -6.74
CA VAL A 224 -0.48 4.60 -5.38
C VAL A 224 0.50 3.43 -5.37
N TYR A 225 1.65 3.63 -4.78
CA TYR A 225 2.73 2.64 -4.74
C TYR A 225 3.35 2.54 -3.36
N GLU A 226 3.80 1.35 -3.02
CA GLU A 226 4.63 1.04 -1.86
C GLU A 226 6.08 0.87 -2.31
N ASN A 227 7.01 1.48 -1.56
CA ASN A 227 8.45 1.35 -1.74
C ASN A 227 9.11 1.35 -0.35
N PRO A 228 9.70 0.23 0.09
CA PRO A 228 10.29 0.12 1.44
C PRO A 228 11.41 1.09 1.76
N ALA A 229 12.02 1.70 0.74
CA ALA A 229 13.08 2.70 0.92
C ALA A 229 12.57 4.10 1.26
N LEU A 230 11.25 4.33 1.16
CA LEU A 230 10.63 5.62 1.43
C LEU A 230 10.14 5.73 2.88
N SER A 231 9.83 6.96 3.28
CA SER A 231 9.19 7.25 4.56
C SER A 231 7.82 6.60 4.67
N TYR A 232 7.37 6.40 5.88
CA TYR A 232 6.01 5.96 6.18
C TYR A 232 5.06 7.14 6.04
N ASN A 233 4.07 6.99 5.18
CA ASN A 233 3.16 8.07 4.80
C ASN A 233 1.71 7.62 4.93
N SER A 234 0.84 8.56 5.27
CA SER A 234 -0.59 8.45 5.05
C SER A 234 -0.88 8.88 3.61
N VAL A 235 -1.44 7.97 2.81
CA VAL A 235 -1.80 8.21 1.42
C VAL A 235 -3.30 8.19 1.29
N ARG A 236 -3.87 9.28 0.79
CA ARG A 236 -5.30 9.45 0.56
C ARG A 236 -5.55 9.76 -0.91
N LEU A 237 -6.57 9.15 -1.50
CA LEU A 237 -7.09 9.49 -2.82
C LEU A 237 -8.57 9.84 -2.66
N TYR A 238 -8.92 11.02 -3.10
CA TYR A 238 -10.29 11.48 -3.20
C TYR A 238 -10.64 11.70 -4.66
N ASP A 239 -11.80 11.27 -5.06
CA ASP A 239 -12.36 11.64 -6.34
C ASP A 239 -13.76 12.24 -6.20
N GLY A 240 -14.05 13.14 -7.10
CA GLY A 240 -15.30 13.84 -7.23
C GLY A 240 -15.41 14.42 -8.64
N PHE A 241 -16.43 15.18 -8.88
CA PHE A 241 -16.59 16.00 -10.07
C PHE A 241 -17.56 17.11 -9.71
N GLU A 242 -17.03 18.21 -9.20
CA GLU A 242 -17.80 19.37 -8.78
C GLU A 242 -17.56 20.53 -9.73
N GLN A 243 -18.58 21.31 -9.98
CA GLN A 243 -18.48 22.54 -10.72
C GLN A 243 -18.17 23.69 -9.75
N VAL A 244 -17.01 24.29 -9.88
CA VAL A 244 -16.62 25.52 -9.18
C VAL A 244 -16.82 26.65 -10.17
N TYR A 245 -17.77 27.59 -9.88
CA TYR A 245 -18.19 28.60 -10.85
C TYR A 245 -18.74 29.86 -10.16
N ASN A 246 -18.22 31.01 -10.55
CA ASN A 246 -18.74 32.31 -10.09
C ASN A 246 -19.94 32.75 -10.92
N GLY A 247 -21.10 32.45 -10.48
CA GLY A 247 -22.39 32.63 -11.18
C GLY A 247 -23.28 31.43 -11.08
N GLY A 248 -22.76 30.33 -10.51
CA GLY A 248 -23.46 29.09 -10.20
C GLY A 248 -23.88 28.98 -8.73
N ASN A 249 -24.12 27.74 -8.32
CA ASN A 249 -24.54 27.40 -6.95
C ASN A 249 -23.38 27.35 -5.96
N SER A 250 -22.13 27.25 -6.42
CA SER A 250 -20.96 27.14 -5.57
C SER A 250 -19.75 27.83 -6.19
N THR A 251 -19.20 28.83 -5.50
CA THR A 251 -17.90 29.43 -5.82
C THR A 251 -16.73 28.72 -5.17
N THR A 252 -17.01 27.79 -4.28
CA THR A 252 -15.98 27.00 -3.56
C THR A 252 -16.47 25.61 -3.24
N THR A 253 -15.56 24.66 -3.28
CA THR A 253 -15.75 23.34 -2.68
C THR A 253 -14.66 23.09 -1.64
N THR A 254 -15.01 22.44 -0.53
CA THR A 254 -14.12 22.22 0.60
C THR A 254 -14.08 20.75 0.97
N VAL A 255 -12.87 20.21 1.11
CA VAL A 255 -12.65 18.83 1.57
C VAL A 255 -11.75 18.87 2.79
N THR A 256 -12.19 18.23 3.89
CA THR A 256 -11.39 18.07 5.10
C THR A 256 -10.90 16.63 5.20
N LEU A 257 -9.58 16.46 5.12
CA LEU A 257 -8.91 15.21 5.36
C LEU A 257 -8.74 15.06 6.87
N THR A 258 -9.15 13.93 7.43
CA THR A 258 -9.06 13.63 8.87
C THR A 258 -8.28 12.35 9.12
N GLY A 259 -7.87 12.12 10.37
CA GLY A 259 -7.10 10.93 10.74
C GLY A 259 -5.67 10.96 10.22
N LEU A 260 -5.09 12.14 10.09
CA LEU A 260 -3.68 12.35 9.81
C LEU A 260 -2.90 12.27 11.14
N ASP A 261 -1.68 11.79 11.09
CA ASP A 261 -0.78 11.69 12.25
C ASP A 261 0.52 12.41 11.92
N VAL A 262 0.43 13.76 11.87
CA VAL A 262 1.53 14.64 11.46
C VAL A 262 2.64 14.60 12.50
N PRO A 263 3.93 14.46 12.12
CA PRO A 263 5.07 14.45 13.03
C PRO A 263 5.12 15.66 13.98
N SER A 264 5.69 15.47 15.17
CA SER A 264 5.82 16.53 16.18
C SER A 264 6.90 17.57 15.87
N GLY A 265 7.79 17.29 14.91
CA GLY A 265 8.84 18.20 14.45
C GLY A 265 8.36 19.11 13.31
N ALA A 266 9.18 20.11 12.95
CA ALA A 266 8.94 20.93 11.78
C ALA A 266 8.97 20.06 10.51
N MET A 267 7.99 20.29 9.62
CA MET A 267 7.89 19.58 8.35
C MET A 267 8.70 20.31 7.26
N ALA A 268 9.38 19.53 6.43
CA ALA A 268 9.88 20.02 5.14
C ALA A 268 8.73 20.10 4.12
N ALA A 269 8.89 20.90 3.06
CA ALA A 269 7.89 20.98 2.00
C ALA A 269 7.55 19.61 1.42
N SER A 270 8.55 18.77 1.17
CA SER A 270 8.42 17.41 0.63
C SER A 270 7.83 16.38 1.61
N ASP A 271 7.60 16.71 2.87
CA ASP A 271 6.97 15.81 3.85
C ASP A 271 5.45 15.68 3.64
N ALA A 272 4.84 16.57 2.84
CA ALA A 272 3.50 16.36 2.30
C ALA A 272 3.46 16.71 0.82
N LYS A 273 2.81 15.88 0.04
CA LYS A 273 2.61 16.06 -1.41
C LYS A 273 1.15 15.94 -1.76
N MET A 274 0.67 16.85 -2.59
CA MET A 274 -0.67 16.83 -3.18
C MET A 274 -0.54 16.65 -4.69
N SER A 275 -1.43 15.88 -5.31
CA SER A 275 -1.62 15.86 -6.76
C SER A 275 -3.05 16.21 -7.07
N VAL A 276 -3.28 16.95 -8.13
CA VAL A 276 -4.63 17.36 -8.57
C VAL A 276 -4.78 17.17 -10.07
N VAL A 277 -5.96 16.76 -10.50
CA VAL A 277 -6.41 16.81 -11.89
C VAL A 277 -7.62 17.72 -11.94
N ALA A 278 -7.54 18.76 -12.75
CA ALA A 278 -8.66 19.68 -12.98
C ALA A 278 -8.95 19.80 -14.48
N TRP A 279 -10.21 20.05 -14.81
CA TRP A 279 -10.70 20.22 -16.16
C TRP A 279 -11.17 21.66 -16.35
N GLU A 280 -10.97 22.18 -17.54
CA GLU A 280 -11.36 23.53 -17.92
C GLU A 280 -10.53 24.64 -17.22
N GLY A 281 -9.24 24.37 -16.97
CA GLY A 281 -8.33 25.40 -16.46
C GLY A 281 -7.76 26.24 -17.61
N ASP A 282 -7.91 27.55 -17.50
CA ASP A 282 -7.53 28.50 -18.54
C ASP A 282 -6.24 29.24 -18.23
N ALA A 283 -5.30 29.22 -19.17
CA ALA A 283 -4.01 29.88 -19.01
C ALA A 283 -4.11 31.41 -18.82
N ASN A 284 -5.14 32.02 -19.35
CA ASN A 284 -5.31 33.48 -19.45
C ASN A 284 -6.41 34.05 -18.56
N LEU A 285 -7.14 33.25 -17.80
CA LEU A 285 -8.16 33.69 -16.87
C LEU A 285 -7.63 33.60 -15.43
N THR A 286 -7.90 34.62 -14.63
CA THR A 286 -7.50 34.69 -13.23
C THR A 286 -8.72 34.71 -12.33
N GLY A 287 -8.55 34.34 -11.06
CA GLY A 287 -9.59 34.30 -10.07
C GLY A 287 -9.73 32.97 -9.38
N ASP A 288 -9.10 31.93 -9.93
CA ASP A 288 -9.09 30.59 -9.35
C ASP A 288 -8.08 30.50 -8.20
N PHE A 289 -8.41 29.69 -7.22
CA PHE A 289 -7.50 29.47 -6.10
C PHE A 289 -7.62 28.06 -5.50
N LEU A 290 -6.50 27.60 -4.98
CA LEU A 290 -6.41 26.47 -4.04
C LEU A 290 -5.97 27.02 -2.68
N LYS A 291 -6.70 26.72 -1.61
CA LYS A 291 -6.26 27.01 -0.24
C LYS A 291 -6.08 25.73 0.55
N ILE A 292 -4.99 25.67 1.30
CA ILE A 292 -4.65 24.58 2.22
C ILE A 292 -4.63 25.18 3.62
N ASN A 293 -5.51 24.72 4.52
CA ASN A 293 -5.72 25.33 5.85
C ASN A 293 -5.89 26.85 5.81
N GLY A 294 -6.56 27.37 4.75
CA GLY A 294 -6.78 28.80 4.54
C GLY A 294 -5.61 29.57 3.91
N HIS A 295 -4.44 28.95 3.71
CA HIS A 295 -3.30 29.54 3.02
C HIS A 295 -3.41 29.30 1.52
N THR A 296 -3.36 30.36 0.73
CA THR A 296 -3.43 30.26 -0.73
C THR A 296 -2.18 29.62 -1.29
N PHE A 297 -2.37 28.59 -2.11
CA PHE A 297 -1.29 27.90 -2.78
C PHE A 297 -0.75 28.70 -3.97
N SER A 298 0.56 28.64 -4.21
CA SER A 298 1.21 29.09 -5.44
C SER A 298 2.61 28.49 -5.56
N ASN A 299 3.10 28.36 -6.79
CA ASN A 299 4.48 28.03 -7.09
C ASN A 299 4.96 28.77 -8.34
N ALA A 300 6.09 28.39 -8.93
CA ALA A 300 6.71 29.11 -10.05
C ALA A 300 5.85 29.14 -11.34
N THR A 301 5.03 28.12 -11.57
CA THR A 301 4.17 28.01 -12.76
C THR A 301 2.70 28.24 -12.42
N ASN A 302 2.24 27.79 -11.26
CA ASN A 302 0.86 27.86 -10.81
C ASN A 302 0.68 29.10 -9.93
N ALA A 303 0.11 30.17 -10.48
CA ALA A 303 -0.09 31.44 -9.79
C ALA A 303 -1.15 31.33 -8.68
N SER A 304 -1.08 32.19 -7.66
CA SER A 304 -2.02 32.18 -6.53
C SER A 304 -3.49 32.48 -6.91
N ASP A 305 -3.69 33.14 -8.03
CA ASP A 305 -4.98 33.53 -8.60
C ASP A 305 -5.29 32.80 -9.92
N ASN A 306 -4.46 31.86 -10.32
CA ASN A 306 -4.69 30.95 -11.44
C ASN A 306 -3.83 29.67 -11.29
N PRO A 307 -4.09 28.81 -10.30
CA PRO A 307 -3.38 27.54 -10.17
C PRO A 307 -3.77 26.53 -11.27
N TRP A 308 -4.93 26.70 -11.89
CA TRP A 308 -5.45 25.83 -12.97
C TRP A 308 -5.31 26.53 -14.31
N ASN A 309 -4.10 26.58 -14.81
CA ASN A 309 -3.70 27.36 -15.97
C ASN A 309 -3.40 26.51 -17.21
N GLY A 310 -3.98 25.33 -17.29
CA GLY A 310 -3.83 24.41 -18.41
C GLY A 310 -2.42 23.81 -18.49
N THR A 311 -1.78 23.46 -17.37
CA THR A 311 -0.42 22.92 -17.37
C THR A 311 -0.32 21.53 -16.72
N ILE A 312 0.77 20.82 -17.03
CA ILE A 312 1.15 19.59 -16.34
C ILE A 312 2.50 19.83 -15.68
N THR A 313 2.50 19.91 -14.33
CA THR A 313 3.70 20.27 -13.57
C THR A 313 3.98 19.36 -12.38
N ASP A 314 5.26 19.24 -12.00
CA ASP A 314 5.72 18.75 -10.70
C ASP A 314 6.49 19.86 -10.00
N ASN A 315 5.95 20.38 -8.88
CA ASN A 315 6.50 21.49 -8.12
C ASN A 315 6.80 22.74 -8.99
N GLY A 316 5.90 23.06 -9.92
CA GLY A 316 6.03 24.20 -10.82
C GLY A 316 7.05 24.01 -11.94
N VAL A 317 7.47 22.79 -12.19
CA VAL A 317 8.32 22.44 -13.34
C VAL A 317 7.49 21.62 -14.33
N HIS A 318 7.48 22.05 -15.59
CA HIS A 318 6.75 21.35 -16.64
C HIS A 318 7.22 19.90 -16.81
N VAL A 319 6.27 18.97 -16.81
CA VAL A 319 6.54 17.55 -17.10
C VAL A 319 6.72 17.37 -18.59
N THR A 320 7.91 16.91 -18.98
CA THR A 320 8.30 16.74 -20.39
C THR A 320 8.24 15.30 -20.88
N THR A 321 7.98 14.34 -20.01
CA THR A 321 7.90 12.90 -20.33
C THR A 321 6.51 12.52 -20.82
N LYS A 322 6.04 13.24 -21.84
CA LYS A 322 4.73 13.05 -22.48
C LYS A 322 4.80 13.36 -23.98
N ASN A 323 3.90 12.80 -24.75
CA ASN A 323 3.79 13.04 -26.18
C ASN A 323 2.32 13.25 -26.60
N PRO A 324 1.94 14.42 -27.15
CA PRO A 324 2.80 15.57 -27.42
C PRO A 324 3.29 16.23 -26.13
N ASN A 325 4.48 16.81 -26.19
CA ASN A 325 5.06 17.55 -25.09
C ASN A 325 4.75 19.05 -25.22
N TYR A 326 3.48 19.40 -25.04
CA TYR A 326 3.05 20.79 -25.01
C TYR A 326 3.20 21.37 -23.59
N THR A 327 3.46 22.67 -23.49
CA THR A 327 3.47 23.41 -22.25
C THR A 327 2.03 23.71 -21.80
N ASN A 328 1.19 24.23 -22.71
CA ASN A 328 -0.21 24.47 -22.49
C ASN A 328 -1.03 23.24 -22.94
N GLN A 329 -1.84 22.71 -22.06
CA GLN A 329 -2.67 21.52 -22.28
C GLN A 329 -4.11 21.87 -22.68
N MET A 330 -4.41 23.15 -22.87
CA MET A 330 -5.73 23.63 -23.31
C MET A 330 -6.89 23.11 -22.46
N GLY A 331 -6.92 23.50 -21.19
CA GLY A 331 -8.02 23.19 -20.30
C GLY A 331 -7.88 21.91 -19.50
N ILE A 332 -6.64 21.40 -19.35
CA ILE A 332 -6.35 20.27 -18.47
C ILE A 332 -5.17 20.62 -17.57
N ASP A 333 -5.35 20.46 -16.27
CA ASP A 333 -4.29 20.54 -15.29
C ASP A 333 -4.03 19.19 -14.66
N ILE A 334 -2.75 18.80 -14.60
CA ILE A 334 -2.28 17.62 -13.88
C ILE A 334 -1.05 18.04 -13.09
N ASP A 335 -1.26 18.40 -11.82
CA ASP A 335 -0.21 19.02 -11.04
C ASP A 335 0.12 18.23 -9.79
N MET A 336 1.40 18.27 -9.42
CA MET A 336 1.93 17.74 -8.18
C MET A 336 2.62 18.86 -7.40
N PHE A 337 2.35 18.93 -6.09
CA PHE A 337 2.83 19.99 -5.23
C PHE A 337 3.40 19.46 -3.93
N ASP A 338 4.55 19.96 -3.50
CA ASP A 338 5.07 19.77 -2.15
C ASP A 338 4.46 20.82 -1.22
N VAL A 339 3.68 20.38 -0.22
CA VAL A 339 2.85 21.26 0.62
C VAL A 339 3.09 21.06 2.12
N GLY A 340 4.14 20.37 2.52
CA GLY A 340 4.43 20.07 3.92
C GLY A 340 4.80 21.30 4.77
N SER A 341 5.25 22.38 4.15
CA SER A 341 5.54 23.64 4.85
C SER A 341 4.93 24.83 4.14
N GLY A 342 4.65 25.90 4.89
CA GLY A 342 4.13 27.15 4.33
C GLY A 342 2.60 27.21 4.22
N TYR A 343 1.88 26.11 4.40
CA TYR A 343 0.43 26.00 4.21
C TYR A 343 -0.33 25.65 5.50
N GLY A 344 0.20 26.03 6.67
CA GLY A 344 -0.52 25.87 7.94
C GLY A 344 -0.73 24.42 8.38
N ILE A 345 0.08 23.48 7.87
CA ILE A 345 0.15 22.14 8.41
C ILE A 345 1.15 22.17 9.56
N ASN A 346 0.64 21.97 10.77
CA ASN A 346 1.43 22.09 11.99
C ASN A 346 1.78 20.72 12.57
N PRO A 347 2.86 20.65 13.38
CA PRO A 347 3.16 19.46 14.14
C PRO A 347 1.95 18.98 14.96
N ASN A 348 1.69 17.67 14.93
CA ASN A 348 0.59 17.00 15.60
C ASN A 348 -0.82 17.30 15.05
N ASP A 349 -0.95 17.94 13.90
CA ASP A 349 -2.24 18.07 13.24
C ASP A 349 -2.79 16.68 12.86
N ASN A 350 -4.09 16.51 13.02
CA ASN A 350 -4.79 15.30 12.60
C ASN A 350 -5.73 15.54 11.41
N SER A 351 -5.75 16.76 10.89
CA SER A 351 -6.58 17.12 9.75
C SER A 351 -5.94 18.21 8.91
N VAL A 352 -6.29 18.22 7.62
CA VAL A 352 -5.96 19.26 6.64
C VAL A 352 -7.21 19.62 5.86
N THR A 353 -7.49 20.90 5.68
CA THR A 353 -8.63 21.39 4.90
C THR A 353 -8.14 21.94 3.57
N LEU A 354 -8.70 21.42 2.49
CA LEU A 354 -8.48 21.87 1.12
C LEU A 354 -9.70 22.63 0.65
N GLN A 355 -9.50 23.80 0.02
CA GLN A 355 -10.57 24.57 -0.56
C GLN A 355 -10.19 24.93 -2.00
N PHE A 356 -10.98 24.44 -2.95
CA PHE A 356 -10.95 24.81 -4.35
C PHE A 356 -11.97 25.92 -4.57
N GLY A 357 -11.62 27.00 -5.26
CA GLY A 357 -12.55 28.12 -5.43
C GLY A 357 -12.21 29.00 -6.61
N THR A 358 -13.18 29.88 -6.98
CA THR A 358 -13.02 30.87 -8.03
C THR A 358 -13.71 32.17 -7.65
N GLU A 359 -13.15 33.27 -8.14
CA GLU A 359 -13.76 34.63 -8.08
C GLU A 359 -14.30 35.07 -9.44
N ALA A 360 -13.94 34.40 -10.53
CA ALA A 360 -14.29 34.84 -11.88
C ALA A 360 -14.65 33.73 -12.87
N ASP A 361 -13.96 32.60 -12.82
CA ASP A 361 -13.97 31.55 -13.84
C ASP A 361 -14.87 30.35 -13.48
N GLN A 362 -14.80 29.30 -14.32
CA GLN A 362 -15.42 28.01 -14.11
C GLN A 362 -14.38 26.93 -14.34
N TYR A 363 -14.28 25.97 -13.44
CA TYR A 363 -13.48 24.77 -13.64
C TYR A 363 -14.08 23.58 -12.89
N TYR A 364 -13.54 22.37 -13.15
CA TYR A 364 -14.03 21.12 -12.57
C TYR A 364 -12.87 20.36 -11.94
N PRO A 365 -12.61 20.54 -10.64
CA PRO A 365 -11.63 19.71 -9.96
C PRO A 365 -12.17 18.27 -9.89
N GLY A 366 -11.39 17.32 -10.41
CA GLY A 366 -11.81 15.92 -10.61
C GLY A 366 -11.28 15.00 -9.53
N VAL A 367 -10.00 14.69 -9.53
CA VAL A 367 -9.36 13.79 -8.58
C VAL A 367 -8.17 14.47 -7.94
N PHE A 368 -7.94 14.19 -6.67
CA PHE A 368 -6.71 14.56 -6.00
C PHE A 368 -6.18 13.47 -5.09
N THR A 369 -4.86 13.46 -4.89
CA THR A 369 -4.21 12.67 -3.84
C THR A 369 -3.57 13.59 -2.82
N PHE A 370 -3.48 13.09 -1.59
CA PHE A 370 -2.75 13.74 -0.52
C PHE A 370 -1.89 12.69 0.18
N THR A 371 -0.58 12.86 0.11
CA THR A 371 0.40 12.01 0.78
C THR A 371 1.10 12.84 1.82
N ILE A 372 1.11 12.40 3.08
CA ILE A 372 1.76 13.11 4.16
C ILE A 372 2.56 12.15 5.03
N LYS A 373 3.76 12.54 5.39
CA LYS A 373 4.62 11.81 6.30
C LYS A 373 3.95 11.65 7.67
N MET A 374 4.01 10.45 8.19
CA MET A 374 3.43 10.12 9.49
C MET A 374 4.50 10.02 10.56
N LYS A 375 4.04 10.14 11.81
CA LYS A 375 4.80 9.66 12.95
C LYS A 375 4.85 8.15 12.90
N ASP A 376 5.99 7.59 12.56
CA ASP A 376 6.20 6.17 12.68
C ASP A 376 7.27 5.85 13.73
N PRO A 377 7.02 4.93 14.65
CA PRO A 377 8.06 4.32 15.42
C PRO A 377 8.87 3.37 14.53
N THR A 378 10.16 3.31 14.75
CA THR A 378 11.02 2.27 14.19
C THR A 378 11.61 1.50 15.37
N ILE A 379 10.86 0.51 15.83
CA ILE A 379 11.32 -0.33 16.95
C ILE A 379 12.35 -1.32 16.46
N THR A 380 13.36 -1.54 17.30
CA THR A 380 14.45 -2.49 17.04
C THR A 380 14.63 -3.43 18.20
N LEU A 381 15.03 -4.67 17.89
CA LEU A 381 15.38 -5.70 18.86
C LEU A 381 16.67 -6.40 18.45
N ASP A 382 17.74 -6.15 19.20
CA ASP A 382 18.97 -6.92 19.15
C ASP A 382 19.01 -7.89 20.32
N LYS A 383 19.29 -9.15 20.04
CA LYS A 383 19.36 -10.19 21.05
C LYS A 383 20.72 -10.85 21.04
N THR A 384 21.34 -10.90 22.19
CA THR A 384 22.64 -11.55 22.41
C THR A 384 22.52 -12.61 23.49
N VAL A 385 23.46 -13.54 23.50
CA VAL A 385 23.61 -14.57 24.53
C VAL A 385 25.07 -14.56 25.01
N SER A 386 25.25 -14.68 26.31
CA SER A 386 26.54 -14.95 26.93
C SER A 386 26.44 -16.17 27.84
N ASP A 387 27.48 -16.96 27.87
CA ASP A 387 27.69 -18.10 28.72
C ASP A 387 28.44 -17.72 30.00
N ALA A 388 28.34 -18.50 31.04
CA ALA A 388 28.91 -18.17 32.35
C ALA A 388 30.42 -18.19 32.37
N ASN A 389 31.05 -19.04 31.56
CA ASN A 389 32.51 -19.22 31.50
C ASN A 389 33.18 -18.44 30.35
N HIS A 390 32.39 -17.72 29.51
CA HIS A 390 32.83 -16.87 28.42
C HIS A 390 33.61 -17.59 27.30
N ASN A 391 33.34 -18.86 27.07
CA ASN A 391 33.96 -19.63 26.00
C ASN A 391 33.13 -19.62 24.70
N ASN A 392 31.94 -18.99 24.70
CA ASN A 392 30.94 -18.92 23.62
C ASN A 392 30.37 -20.29 23.23
N LEU A 393 30.30 -21.23 24.16
CA LEU A 393 29.74 -22.56 23.98
C LEU A 393 28.58 -22.76 24.95
N GLY A 394 27.56 -23.52 24.53
CA GLY A 394 26.42 -23.90 25.37
C GLY A 394 26.60 -25.29 25.96
N GLU A 395 27.15 -25.40 27.13
CA GLU A 395 27.46 -26.69 27.81
C GLU A 395 26.27 -27.18 28.66
N ILE A 396 26.14 -28.49 28.85
CA ILE A 396 25.06 -29.07 29.64
C ILE A 396 25.10 -28.53 31.07
N GLY A 397 23.98 -28.03 31.55
CA GLY A 397 23.84 -27.47 32.90
C GLY A 397 24.38 -26.06 33.06
N GLU A 398 24.96 -25.49 32.04
CA GLU A 398 25.48 -24.12 32.05
C GLU A 398 24.32 -23.09 32.05
N VAL A 399 24.57 -21.97 32.73
CA VAL A 399 23.65 -20.84 32.76
C VAL A 399 24.02 -19.87 31.65
N LEU A 400 23.07 -19.66 30.73
CA LEU A 400 23.16 -18.66 29.67
C LEU A 400 22.40 -17.41 30.05
N THR A 401 22.99 -16.25 29.82
CA THR A 401 22.32 -14.96 29.99
C THR A 401 21.94 -14.38 28.62
N TYR A 402 20.64 -14.22 28.38
CA TYR A 402 20.13 -13.49 27.23
C TYR A 402 19.96 -12.02 27.55
N THR A 403 20.49 -11.17 26.69
CA THR A 403 20.30 -9.72 26.72
C THR A 403 19.49 -9.31 25.49
N LEU A 404 18.39 -8.60 25.72
CA LEU A 404 17.52 -8.05 24.71
C LEU A 404 17.58 -6.53 24.82
N LYS A 405 18.06 -5.87 23.78
CA LYS A 405 18.19 -4.41 23.75
C LYS A 405 17.74 -3.85 22.44
N GLY A 406 17.35 -2.61 22.45
CA GLY A 406 16.92 -1.90 21.27
C GLY A 406 16.35 -0.55 21.64
N GLY A 407 15.50 -0.02 20.77
CA GLY A 407 14.89 1.27 21.00
C GLY A 407 13.92 1.64 19.89
N ASN A 408 13.45 2.86 19.99
CA ASN A 408 12.64 3.49 18.97
C ASN A 408 13.49 4.49 18.17
N ASN A 409 13.96 4.08 17.01
CA ASN A 409 14.76 4.90 16.10
C ASN A 409 13.89 5.72 15.13
N GLY A 410 12.57 5.64 15.26
CA GLY A 410 11.61 6.40 14.46
C GLY A 410 11.39 7.81 15.00
N ILE A 411 10.44 8.51 14.40
CA ILE A 411 10.06 9.90 14.75
C ILE A 411 8.74 9.97 15.54
N GLY A 412 7.98 8.87 15.57
CA GLY A 412 6.75 8.72 16.34
C GLY A 412 6.95 7.94 17.63
N ASN A 413 5.95 7.93 18.50
CA ASN A 413 5.95 7.11 19.69
C ASN A 413 5.71 5.64 19.33
N ALA A 414 6.43 4.75 19.98
CA ALA A 414 6.11 3.33 20.02
C ALA A 414 5.30 3.06 21.28
N ASN A 415 4.00 2.85 21.12
CA ASN A 415 3.07 2.60 22.23
C ASN A 415 2.86 1.10 22.45
N ASN A 416 2.44 0.73 23.67
CA ASN A 416 2.21 -0.67 24.04
C ASN A 416 3.39 -1.59 23.70
N VAL A 417 4.59 -1.18 24.09
CA VAL A 417 5.84 -1.90 23.76
C VAL A 417 5.95 -3.17 24.60
N VAL A 418 5.97 -4.32 23.91
CA VAL A 418 6.08 -5.63 24.54
C VAL A 418 7.15 -6.45 23.85
N VAL A 419 8.08 -6.99 24.62
CA VAL A 419 9.08 -7.98 24.18
C VAL A 419 8.66 -9.35 24.71
N ALA A 420 8.50 -10.31 23.82
CA ALA A 420 8.18 -11.70 24.14
C ALA A 420 9.24 -12.64 23.58
N ASP A 421 9.76 -13.52 24.41
CA ASP A 421 10.79 -14.49 24.07
C ASP A 421 10.27 -15.91 24.33
N THR A 422 10.08 -16.68 23.28
CA THR A 422 9.62 -18.07 23.39
C THR A 422 10.83 -19.00 23.47
N LEU A 423 11.01 -19.59 24.64
CA LEU A 423 12.17 -20.43 24.94
C LEU A 423 12.17 -21.75 24.15
N PRO A 424 13.27 -22.12 23.53
CA PRO A 424 13.40 -23.42 22.89
C PRO A 424 13.44 -24.55 23.95
N SER A 425 13.05 -25.77 23.57
CA SER A 425 13.04 -26.94 24.45
C SER A 425 14.43 -27.38 24.95
N THR A 426 15.46 -26.86 24.34
CA THR A 426 16.87 -27.10 24.70
C THR A 426 17.33 -26.40 25.96
N VAL A 427 16.51 -25.49 26.49
CA VAL A 427 16.83 -24.73 27.71
C VAL A 427 15.68 -24.75 28.70
N THR A 428 16.01 -24.47 29.94
CA THR A 428 15.05 -24.28 31.05
C THR A 428 15.26 -22.90 31.65
N TYR A 429 14.17 -22.16 31.87
CA TYR A 429 14.21 -20.85 32.52
C TYR A 429 14.79 -20.93 33.93
N VAL A 430 15.63 -19.96 34.32
CA VAL A 430 16.14 -19.81 35.68
C VAL A 430 15.22 -18.88 36.46
N PRO A 431 14.47 -19.38 37.46
CA PRO A 431 13.54 -18.57 38.23
C PRO A 431 14.20 -17.36 38.92
N GLY A 432 13.50 -16.21 38.92
CA GLY A 432 13.97 -14.96 39.54
C GLY A 432 15.05 -14.24 38.73
N SER A 433 15.27 -14.62 37.45
CA SER A 433 16.31 -14.03 36.60
C SER A 433 15.83 -12.89 35.71
N LEU A 434 14.53 -12.55 35.71
CA LEU A 434 14.00 -11.43 34.97
C LEU A 434 14.58 -10.10 35.49
N LYS A 435 15.20 -9.32 34.60
CA LYS A 435 15.87 -8.10 35.03
C LYS A 435 15.71 -6.99 33.98
N VAL A 436 15.33 -5.80 34.44
CA VAL A 436 15.42 -4.58 33.64
C VAL A 436 16.76 -3.90 33.92
N ILE A 437 17.58 -3.73 32.88
CA ILE A 437 18.83 -2.96 32.96
C ILE A 437 18.50 -1.49 32.78
N SER A 438 17.72 -1.18 31.72
CA SER A 438 17.22 0.17 31.44
C SER A 438 15.91 0.11 30.65
N SER A 439 14.98 1.00 30.97
CA SER A 439 13.81 1.30 30.16
C SER A 439 13.18 2.62 30.68
N PRO A 440 12.72 3.50 29.81
CA PRO A 440 12.06 4.74 30.22
C PRO A 440 10.88 4.45 31.16
N GLY A 441 10.77 5.24 32.23
CA GLY A 441 9.67 5.13 33.19
C GLY A 441 9.65 3.87 34.09
N ILE A 442 10.64 2.98 33.95
CA ILE A 442 10.73 1.73 34.70
C ILE A 442 11.99 1.72 35.56
N THR A 443 11.81 1.40 36.86
CA THR A 443 12.95 1.22 37.76
C THR A 443 13.77 -0.02 37.37
N SER A 444 15.09 0.16 37.19
CA SER A 444 16.02 -0.95 36.92
C SER A 444 16.06 -1.95 38.08
N GLY A 445 16.42 -3.19 37.80
CA GLY A 445 16.53 -4.25 38.81
C GLY A 445 15.76 -5.52 38.43
N THR A 446 15.81 -6.49 39.34
CA THR A 446 15.12 -7.77 39.19
C THR A 446 13.61 -7.57 39.24
N LYS A 447 12.90 -8.34 38.43
CA LYS A 447 11.45 -8.40 38.36
C LYS A 447 10.98 -9.77 38.82
N THR A 448 9.71 -9.87 39.17
CA THR A 448 9.11 -11.16 39.55
C THR A 448 8.80 -12.00 38.33
N ASP A 449 8.66 -13.32 38.53
CA ASP A 449 8.25 -14.25 37.48
C ASP A 449 6.72 -14.35 37.37
N GLN A 450 6.00 -13.77 38.33
CA GLN A 450 4.57 -13.94 38.46
C GLN A 450 3.80 -13.02 37.51
N ALA A 451 2.78 -13.57 36.88
CA ALA A 451 1.89 -12.79 36.04
C ALA A 451 1.05 -11.78 36.84
N GLY A 452 0.98 -10.55 36.34
CA GLY A 452 0.04 -9.53 36.80
C GLY A 452 0.48 -8.70 38.00
N ASP A 453 1.70 -8.83 38.51
CA ASP A 453 2.20 -8.07 39.66
C ASP A 453 3.20 -6.96 39.28
N ASP A 454 4.03 -7.18 38.28
CA ASP A 454 4.92 -6.14 37.70
C ASP A 454 4.96 -6.19 36.18
N ILE A 455 5.95 -5.55 35.55
CA ILE A 455 6.04 -5.40 34.08
C ILE A 455 6.61 -6.63 33.36
N ALA A 456 7.06 -7.63 34.08
CA ALA A 456 7.66 -8.83 33.53
C ALA A 456 6.93 -10.09 34.00
N GLU A 457 7.03 -11.16 33.27
CA GLU A 457 6.48 -12.45 33.69
C GLU A 457 7.15 -13.61 32.95
N TYR A 458 7.17 -14.78 33.60
CA TYR A 458 7.48 -16.05 32.96
C TYR A 458 6.20 -16.87 32.82
N ILE A 459 5.86 -17.16 31.55
CA ILE A 459 4.65 -17.94 31.22
C ILE A 459 5.07 -19.39 30.93
N SER A 460 4.42 -20.34 31.62
CA SER A 460 4.57 -21.77 31.34
C SER A 460 3.19 -22.39 31.15
N ASN A 461 2.82 -22.65 29.88
CA ASN A 461 1.54 -23.23 29.54
C ASN A 461 1.78 -24.42 28.57
N GLY A 462 1.71 -25.62 29.12
CA GLY A 462 2.02 -26.85 28.35
C GLY A 462 3.43 -26.82 27.78
N ASN A 463 3.54 -26.90 26.45
CA ASN A 463 4.83 -26.89 25.76
C ASN A 463 5.35 -25.47 25.45
N ILE A 464 4.56 -24.45 25.71
CA ILE A 464 4.96 -23.05 25.47
C ILE A 464 5.52 -22.47 26.75
N LYS A 465 6.77 -22.03 26.67
CA LYS A 465 7.47 -21.32 27.74
C LYS A 465 7.94 -19.99 27.19
N SER A 466 7.57 -18.91 27.81
CA SER A 466 7.89 -17.58 27.32
C SER A 466 8.26 -16.63 28.45
N VAL A 467 9.20 -15.75 28.18
CA VAL A 467 9.51 -14.57 28.99
C VAL A 467 8.88 -13.35 28.33
N VAL A 468 8.20 -12.52 29.09
CA VAL A 468 7.55 -11.31 28.58
C VAL A 468 8.03 -10.11 29.39
N PHE A 469 8.38 -9.02 28.72
CA PHE A 469 8.63 -7.71 29.30
C PHE A 469 7.72 -6.67 28.65
N ARG A 470 7.09 -5.84 29.47
CA ARG A 470 6.30 -4.67 29.07
C ARG A 470 7.14 -3.43 29.35
N LEU A 471 7.49 -2.69 28.33
CA LEU A 471 8.57 -1.68 28.38
C LEU A 471 8.03 -0.28 28.06
N GLY A 472 8.78 0.73 28.45
CA GLY A 472 8.47 2.14 28.19
C GLY A 472 7.69 2.84 29.30
N THR A 473 7.59 4.14 29.19
CA THR A 473 6.90 5.00 30.16
C THR A 473 5.41 4.64 30.26
N GLY A 474 4.93 4.40 31.48
CA GLY A 474 3.55 4.00 31.73
C GLY A 474 3.27 2.51 31.56
N ALA A 475 4.28 1.67 31.35
CA ALA A 475 4.10 0.21 31.34
C ALA A 475 3.50 -0.30 32.65
N SER A 476 2.65 -1.31 32.55
CA SER A 476 1.95 -1.93 33.68
C SER A 476 2.10 -3.46 33.64
N SER A 477 1.51 -4.14 34.60
CA SER A 477 1.51 -5.61 34.60
C SER A 477 0.70 -6.25 33.46
N THR A 478 -0.11 -5.48 32.73
CA THR A 478 -0.99 -5.99 31.67
C THR A 478 -0.77 -5.35 30.30
N SER A 479 -0.10 -4.19 30.25
CA SER A 479 0.11 -3.43 29.00
C SER A 479 1.52 -2.89 28.91
N GLY A 480 2.07 -2.85 27.71
CA GLY A 480 3.29 -2.11 27.42
C GLY A 480 3.09 -0.60 27.60
N GLY A 481 4.19 0.12 27.83
CA GLY A 481 4.24 1.56 27.89
C GLY A 481 4.67 2.17 26.55
N THR A 482 5.12 3.41 26.59
CA THR A 482 5.56 4.19 25.43
C THR A 482 7.07 4.35 25.43
N LEU A 483 7.71 4.04 24.31
CA LEU A 483 9.06 4.50 23.98
C LEU A 483 8.94 5.67 23.00
N ALA A 484 9.29 6.86 23.46
CA ALA A 484 9.37 8.03 22.60
C ALA A 484 10.52 7.90 21.59
N ALA A 485 10.52 8.76 20.58
CA ALA A 485 11.58 8.82 19.58
C ALA A 485 12.97 8.93 20.23
N GLY A 486 13.91 8.07 19.85
CA GLY A 486 15.26 8.00 20.39
C GLY A 486 15.42 7.29 21.73
N GLU A 487 14.34 6.87 22.37
CA GLU A 487 14.42 6.12 23.64
C GLU A 487 14.81 4.66 23.41
N THR A 488 15.57 4.11 24.37
CA THR A 488 16.13 2.77 24.30
C THR A 488 15.75 1.94 25.52
N TYR A 489 15.87 0.62 25.39
CA TYR A 489 15.66 -0.33 26.47
C TYR A 489 16.73 -1.42 26.46
N GLU A 490 16.94 -2.04 27.63
CA GLU A 490 17.77 -3.24 27.80
C GLU A 490 17.19 -4.08 28.94
N VAL A 491 16.93 -5.38 28.64
CA VAL A 491 16.45 -6.34 29.61
C VAL A 491 17.22 -7.64 29.52
N GLN A 492 17.26 -8.42 30.58
CA GLN A 492 17.97 -9.68 30.68
C GLN A 492 17.14 -10.75 31.37
N PHE A 493 17.41 -11.99 31.01
CA PHE A 493 16.97 -13.17 31.75
C PHE A 493 17.97 -14.32 31.55
N GLN A 494 17.84 -15.36 32.38
CA GLN A 494 18.74 -16.51 32.36
C GLN A 494 18.01 -17.80 32.07
N VAL A 495 18.73 -18.72 31.44
CA VAL A 495 18.28 -20.10 31.19
C VAL A 495 19.41 -21.07 31.49
N THR A 496 19.06 -22.32 31.82
CA THR A 496 20.03 -23.42 31.94
C THR A 496 19.94 -24.33 30.70
N VAL A 497 21.07 -24.73 30.16
CA VAL A 497 21.15 -25.67 29.04
C VAL A 497 20.72 -27.05 29.48
N ASN A 498 19.74 -27.63 28.79
CA ASN A 498 19.19 -28.94 29.11
C ASN A 498 20.11 -30.08 28.65
N ASN A 499 20.15 -31.15 29.43
CA ASN A 499 20.76 -32.39 28.97
C ASN A 499 19.83 -33.11 27.98
N PRO A 500 20.22 -33.34 26.72
CA PRO A 500 19.39 -34.03 25.74
C PRO A 500 19.19 -35.52 26.04
N GLY A 501 19.91 -36.06 27.03
CA GLY A 501 19.82 -37.47 27.43
C GLY A 501 20.51 -38.44 26.47
N ASN A 502 20.67 -39.68 26.91
CA ASN A 502 21.19 -40.79 26.11
C ASN A 502 22.57 -40.57 25.45
N GLY A 503 23.40 -39.68 26.03
CA GLY A 503 24.71 -39.35 25.46
C GLY A 503 24.64 -38.53 24.15
N ASN A 504 23.49 -38.00 23.81
CA ASN A 504 23.33 -37.14 22.64
C ASN A 504 24.07 -35.81 22.84
N PRO A 505 24.70 -35.26 21.80
CA PRO A 505 25.30 -33.94 21.87
C PRO A 505 24.25 -32.88 22.07
N VAL A 506 24.58 -31.78 22.77
CA VAL A 506 23.74 -30.58 22.85
C VAL A 506 23.59 -30.03 21.44
N PRO A 507 22.37 -29.79 20.93
CA PRO A 507 22.19 -29.13 19.65
C PRO A 507 22.50 -27.65 19.76
N SER A 508 22.78 -26.96 18.65
CA SER A 508 22.84 -25.50 18.61
C SER A 508 21.57 -24.90 19.19
N ILE A 509 21.72 -24.00 20.16
CA ILE A 509 20.62 -23.36 20.85
C ILE A 509 20.31 -22.04 20.15
N MET A 510 19.23 -22.02 19.39
CA MET A 510 18.71 -20.81 18.79
C MET A 510 17.51 -20.34 19.58
N ASN A 511 17.51 -19.07 19.96
CA ASN A 511 16.43 -18.46 20.69
C ASN A 511 16.02 -17.13 20.00
N ILE A 512 14.73 -16.97 19.75
CA ILE A 512 14.14 -15.85 19.02
C ILE A 512 13.20 -15.09 19.94
N ALA A 513 13.41 -13.80 20.06
CA ALA A 513 12.49 -12.88 20.73
C ALA A 513 11.83 -11.96 19.71
N ARG A 514 10.63 -11.52 20.03
CA ARG A 514 9.86 -10.56 19.23
C ARG A 514 9.51 -9.34 20.07
N ILE A 515 9.72 -8.14 19.53
CA ILE A 515 9.16 -6.90 20.04
C ILE A 515 7.94 -6.50 19.21
N THR A 516 6.92 -5.99 19.89
CA THR A 516 5.72 -5.43 19.26
C THR A 516 5.42 -4.08 19.83
N SER A 517 4.88 -3.17 19.03
CA SER A 517 4.33 -1.88 19.45
C SER A 517 3.24 -1.42 18.49
N THR A 518 2.58 -0.31 18.84
CA THR A 518 1.70 0.42 17.92
C THR A 518 2.18 1.87 17.80
N SER A 519 1.87 2.54 16.67
CA SER A 519 2.00 4.00 16.58
C SER A 519 0.88 4.72 17.33
N ASP A 520 0.91 6.05 17.35
CA ASP A 520 -0.18 6.89 17.85
C ASP A 520 -1.48 6.70 17.01
N ALA A 521 -1.37 6.18 15.78
CA ALA A 521 -2.49 5.83 14.91
C ALA A 521 -2.87 4.33 14.99
N ASP A 522 -2.49 3.62 16.06
CA ASP A 522 -2.76 2.18 16.28
C ASP A 522 -2.21 1.23 15.20
N VAL A 523 -1.27 1.69 14.38
CA VAL A 523 -0.58 0.82 13.41
C VAL A 523 0.45 -0.04 14.12
N LYS A 524 0.43 -1.36 13.86
CA LYS A 524 1.29 -2.32 14.52
C LYS A 524 2.69 -2.38 13.89
N PHE A 525 3.72 -2.34 14.73
CA PHE A 525 5.13 -2.51 14.36
C PHE A 525 5.72 -3.71 15.09
N VAL A 526 6.63 -4.41 14.43
CA VAL A 526 7.29 -5.59 14.97
C VAL A 526 8.75 -5.66 14.52
N ASP A 527 9.61 -6.20 15.38
CA ASP A 527 10.96 -6.63 15.02
C ASP A 527 11.32 -7.92 15.77
N ASP A 528 12.23 -8.71 15.21
CA ASP A 528 12.67 -9.99 15.76
C ASP A 528 14.18 -9.99 16.02
N GLY A 529 14.59 -10.34 17.23
CA GLY A 529 15.97 -10.56 17.63
C GLY A 529 16.28 -12.05 17.76
N THR A 530 17.40 -12.50 17.23
CA THR A 530 17.83 -13.89 17.29
C THR A 530 19.23 -14.01 17.89
N ALA A 531 19.37 -14.87 18.89
CA ALA A 531 20.67 -15.27 19.42
C ALA A 531 20.89 -16.76 19.23
N ILE A 532 22.11 -17.13 18.87
CA ILE A 532 22.52 -18.53 18.66
C ILE A 532 23.77 -18.77 19.47
N ILE A 533 23.75 -19.82 20.30
CA ILE A 533 24.95 -20.37 20.95
C ILE A 533 25.14 -21.80 20.50
N ASN A 534 26.36 -22.14 20.13
CA ASN A 534 26.68 -23.46 19.65
C ASN A 534 27.18 -24.34 20.81
N PRO A 535 26.93 -25.65 20.76
CA PRO A 535 27.53 -26.57 21.73
C PRO A 535 29.07 -26.61 21.55
N GLU A 536 29.73 -27.16 22.54
CA GLU A 536 31.14 -27.51 22.39
C GLU A 536 31.32 -28.31 21.09
N ALA A 537 32.07 -27.76 20.15
CA ALA A 537 32.39 -28.48 18.94
C ALA A 537 33.28 -29.64 19.34
N GLY A 538 32.76 -30.87 19.36
CA GLY A 538 33.62 -32.02 19.25
C GLY A 538 34.57 -31.78 18.07
N PRO A 539 35.85 -32.18 18.12
CA PRO A 539 36.82 -31.79 17.12
C PRO A 539 36.29 -32.07 15.73
N MET A 540 35.89 -30.99 15.03
CA MET A 540 35.53 -31.08 13.62
C MET A 540 36.78 -31.45 12.84
N PRO A 541 36.80 -32.55 12.07
CA PRO A 541 37.93 -32.89 11.23
C PRO A 541 38.21 -31.86 10.12
N VAL A 542 37.32 -30.86 9.96
CA VAL A 542 37.43 -29.78 8.98
C VAL A 542 37.35 -28.41 9.70
N THR A 543 38.33 -27.58 9.46
CA THR A 543 38.32 -26.20 10.00
C THR A 543 37.60 -25.26 9.01
N LEU A 544 36.35 -24.95 9.30
CA LEU A 544 35.61 -23.93 8.53
C LEU A 544 36.19 -22.53 8.80
N THR A 545 36.59 -21.83 7.74
CA THR A 545 37.07 -20.44 7.80
C THR A 545 35.92 -19.43 7.59
N ARG A 546 34.88 -19.86 6.89
CA ARG A 546 33.70 -19.06 6.58
C ARG A 546 32.48 -19.99 6.41
N PHE A 547 31.34 -19.55 6.90
CA PHE A 547 30.05 -20.12 6.53
C PHE A 547 29.01 -19.01 6.53
N THR A 548 28.43 -18.72 5.36
CA THR A 548 27.49 -17.62 5.12
C THR A 548 26.29 -18.12 4.32
N ALA A 549 25.12 -17.52 4.56
CA ALA A 549 23.93 -17.70 3.76
C ALA A 549 23.36 -16.29 3.47
N THR A 550 23.23 -15.93 2.21
CA THR A 550 22.87 -14.59 1.78
C THR A 550 21.67 -14.66 0.84
N LEU A 551 20.61 -13.90 1.16
CA LEU A 551 19.46 -13.78 0.28
C LEU A 551 19.86 -13.00 -0.99
N MET A 552 19.61 -13.62 -2.12
CA MET A 552 19.82 -13.05 -3.45
C MET A 552 18.49 -12.63 -4.08
N GLN A 553 18.53 -11.99 -5.22
CA GLN A 553 17.32 -11.70 -6.00
C GLN A 553 16.57 -12.98 -6.40
N ASN A 554 15.27 -12.89 -6.68
CA ASN A 554 14.41 -13.99 -7.13
C ASN A 554 14.26 -15.16 -6.15
N ASN A 555 14.25 -14.88 -4.83
CA ASN A 555 14.09 -15.89 -3.79
C ASN A 555 15.12 -17.02 -3.84
N GLN A 556 16.34 -16.68 -4.22
CA GLN A 556 17.50 -17.56 -4.12
C GLN A 556 18.30 -17.22 -2.87
N VAL A 557 18.83 -18.23 -2.19
CA VAL A 557 19.81 -18.05 -1.11
C VAL A 557 21.12 -18.64 -1.57
N GLU A 558 22.17 -17.83 -1.61
CA GLU A 558 23.53 -18.32 -1.81
C GLU A 558 24.10 -18.79 -0.47
N ILE A 559 24.47 -20.07 -0.39
CA ILE A 559 25.12 -20.66 0.76
C ILE A 559 26.60 -20.88 0.39
N ALA A 560 27.50 -20.18 1.08
CA ALA A 560 28.94 -20.26 0.79
C ALA A 560 29.74 -20.59 2.04
N TRP A 561 30.75 -21.48 1.90
CA TRP A 561 31.66 -21.81 2.97
C TRP A 561 33.08 -21.99 2.46
N GLY A 562 34.02 -21.90 3.39
CA GLY A 562 35.41 -22.13 3.13
C GLY A 562 36.02 -23.03 4.20
N THR A 563 36.98 -23.84 3.81
CA THR A 563 37.79 -24.69 4.70
C THR A 563 39.26 -24.23 4.64
N SER A 564 39.99 -24.27 5.75
CA SER A 564 41.44 -24.11 5.74
C SER A 564 42.16 -25.43 5.59
N MET A 565 41.51 -26.52 5.99
CA MET A 565 42.03 -27.87 5.97
C MET A 565 40.81 -28.81 6.00
N GLU A 566 40.92 -29.98 5.36
CA GLU A 566 39.93 -31.04 5.46
C GLU A 566 40.62 -32.32 5.88
N ILE A 567 40.02 -33.10 6.78
CA ILE A 567 40.50 -34.40 7.21
C ILE A 567 39.37 -35.37 7.09
N ASN A 568 39.57 -36.44 6.33
CA ASN A 568 38.61 -37.54 6.14
C ASN A 568 37.24 -37.09 5.57
N CYS A 569 37.15 -35.92 4.96
CA CYS A 569 35.89 -35.33 4.51
C CYS A 569 35.42 -35.94 3.19
N ARG A 570 34.30 -36.69 3.22
CA ARG A 570 33.70 -37.23 2.03
C ARG A 570 32.85 -36.20 1.30
N GLN A 571 31.99 -35.48 2.04
CA GLN A 571 31.05 -34.54 1.45
C GLN A 571 30.46 -33.57 2.50
N PHE A 572 29.97 -32.46 1.99
CA PHE A 572 29.12 -31.52 2.71
C PHE A 572 27.69 -31.67 2.20
N VAL A 573 26.71 -31.60 3.10
CA VAL A 573 25.29 -31.50 2.76
C VAL A 573 24.76 -30.21 3.32
N VAL A 574 24.28 -29.34 2.43
CA VAL A 574 23.55 -28.13 2.83
C VAL A 574 22.19 -28.57 3.30
N GLN A 575 21.85 -28.22 4.53
CA GLN A 575 20.56 -28.48 5.13
C GLN A 575 19.80 -27.18 5.36
N ARG A 576 18.50 -27.20 5.06
CA ARG A 576 17.56 -26.11 5.27
C ARG A 576 16.50 -26.48 6.30
N SER A 577 16.08 -25.48 7.08
CA SER A 577 14.95 -25.58 8.01
C SER A 577 14.07 -24.34 7.91
N TYR A 578 12.77 -24.53 8.11
CA TYR A 578 11.79 -23.43 8.17
C TYR A 578 11.39 -23.07 9.61
N ASP A 579 11.78 -23.88 10.59
CA ASP A 579 11.45 -23.70 12.01
C ASP A 579 12.71 -23.66 12.89
N GLY A 580 13.89 -23.82 12.26
CA GLY A 580 15.18 -23.91 12.96
C GLY A 580 15.38 -25.18 13.78
N LYS A 581 14.45 -26.14 13.72
CA LYS A 581 14.45 -27.37 14.50
C LYS A 581 14.58 -28.61 13.63
N ILE A 582 13.76 -28.71 12.59
CA ILE A 582 13.75 -29.83 11.66
C ILE A 582 14.47 -29.39 10.39
N PHE A 583 15.59 -30.07 10.08
CA PHE A 583 16.43 -29.78 8.92
C PHE A 583 16.26 -30.85 7.85
N SER A 584 16.16 -30.43 6.59
CA SER A 584 16.10 -31.30 5.42
C SER A 584 17.30 -31.08 4.51
N ASP A 585 17.86 -32.14 3.97
CA ASP A 585 18.98 -32.13 3.01
C ASP A 585 18.51 -31.42 1.72
N GLN A 586 19.29 -30.43 1.25
CA GLN A 586 18.99 -29.68 0.02
C GLN A 586 19.96 -30.04 -1.09
N GLN A 587 21.25 -29.85 -0.85
CA GLN A 587 22.28 -30.13 -1.83
C GLN A 587 23.49 -30.83 -1.17
N THR A 588 24.13 -31.70 -1.94
CA THR A 588 25.34 -32.37 -1.52
C THR A 588 26.51 -31.93 -2.39
N VAL A 589 27.63 -31.58 -1.76
CA VAL A 589 28.87 -31.17 -2.42
C VAL A 589 29.99 -32.06 -1.95
N ALA A 590 30.76 -32.58 -2.88
CA ALA A 590 31.89 -33.48 -2.55
C ALA A 590 32.95 -32.71 -1.76
N GLY A 591 33.49 -33.30 -0.71
CA GLY A 591 34.68 -32.86 -0.01
C GLY A 591 35.96 -33.29 -0.73
N ASN A 592 37.09 -32.78 -0.26
CA ASN A 592 38.41 -33.09 -0.86
C ASN A 592 39.18 -34.18 -0.07
N GLY A 593 38.48 -35.01 0.72
CA GLY A 593 39.08 -36.08 1.50
C GLY A 593 39.97 -35.52 2.63
N THR A 594 41.30 -35.81 2.57
CA THR A 594 42.27 -35.27 3.51
C THR A 594 43.21 -34.33 2.76
N THR A 595 43.15 -33.04 3.07
CA THR A 595 43.98 -31.99 2.45
C THR A 595 44.25 -30.87 3.44
N ASN A 596 45.45 -30.30 3.36
CA ASN A 596 45.86 -29.11 4.11
C ASN A 596 45.74 -27.79 3.29
N LEU A 597 45.13 -27.89 2.11
CA LEU A 597 44.84 -26.73 1.27
C LEU A 597 43.46 -26.14 1.60
N ALA A 598 43.35 -24.84 1.52
CA ALA A 598 42.11 -24.13 1.67
C ALA A 598 41.21 -24.34 0.44
N HIS A 599 39.92 -24.64 0.67
CA HIS A 599 38.91 -24.78 -0.37
C HIS A 599 37.73 -23.85 -0.14
N SER A 600 37.07 -23.46 -1.22
CA SER A 600 35.86 -22.62 -1.16
C SER A 600 34.74 -23.29 -1.94
N TYR A 601 33.55 -23.22 -1.40
CA TYR A 601 32.34 -23.85 -1.91
C TYR A 601 31.19 -22.86 -1.92
N SER A 602 30.26 -22.99 -2.87
CA SER A 602 29.03 -22.22 -2.92
C SER A 602 27.95 -23.03 -3.62
N VAL A 603 26.71 -22.91 -3.13
CA VAL A 603 25.50 -23.47 -3.75
C VAL A 603 24.37 -22.46 -3.62
N ASN A 604 23.39 -22.55 -4.53
CA ASN A 604 22.19 -21.75 -4.48
C ASN A 604 20.99 -22.63 -4.13
N ASP A 605 20.17 -22.19 -3.19
CA ASP A 605 18.93 -22.82 -2.78
C ASP A 605 17.73 -21.97 -3.14
N ASN A 606 16.73 -22.53 -3.78
CA ASN A 606 15.52 -21.85 -4.20
C ASN A 606 14.46 -21.98 -3.10
N ILE A 607 14.05 -20.84 -2.55
CA ILE A 607 13.05 -20.73 -1.49
C ILE A 607 11.76 -20.06 -1.96
N SER A 608 11.49 -20.01 -3.27
CA SER A 608 10.32 -19.33 -3.85
C SER A 608 8.97 -19.88 -3.36
N SER A 609 8.93 -21.12 -2.87
CA SER A 609 7.73 -21.74 -2.27
C SER A 609 7.55 -21.46 -0.78
N PHE A 610 8.50 -20.78 -0.14
CA PHE A 610 8.45 -20.49 1.29
C PHE A 610 7.81 -19.12 1.56
N THR A 611 6.84 -19.11 2.47
CA THR A 611 6.04 -17.91 2.82
C THR A 611 6.33 -17.34 4.22
N GLY A 612 7.29 -17.94 4.94
CA GLY A 612 7.69 -17.46 6.26
C GLY A 612 8.68 -16.31 6.23
N SER A 613 9.00 -15.74 7.39
CA SER A 613 9.90 -14.59 7.55
C SER A 613 11.37 -14.94 7.64
N THR A 614 11.68 -16.20 8.00
CA THR A 614 13.07 -16.62 8.25
C THR A 614 13.27 -18.06 7.82
N VAL A 615 14.33 -18.32 7.08
CA VAL A 615 14.80 -19.67 6.73
C VAL A 615 16.17 -19.88 7.35
N PHE A 616 16.46 -21.10 7.75
CA PHE A 616 17.68 -21.45 8.49
C PHE A 616 18.50 -22.45 7.71
N TYR A 617 19.82 -22.27 7.72
CA TYR A 617 20.77 -23.16 7.06
C TYR A 617 21.83 -23.64 8.02
N ARG A 618 22.28 -24.89 7.80
CA ARG A 618 23.49 -25.46 8.37
C ARG A 618 24.19 -26.40 7.38
N LEU A 619 25.46 -26.65 7.58
CA LEU A 619 26.17 -27.69 6.88
C LEU A 619 26.19 -28.96 7.73
N LYS A 620 25.95 -30.10 7.10
CA LYS A 620 26.26 -31.43 7.62
C LYS A 620 27.47 -31.94 6.85
N GLN A 621 28.59 -32.11 7.53
CA GLN A 621 29.78 -32.79 7.01
C GLN A 621 29.62 -34.30 7.22
N ILE A 622 29.96 -35.08 6.22
CA ILE A 622 29.98 -36.53 6.30
C ILE A 622 31.39 -37.01 5.95
N ASP A 623 32.00 -37.71 6.88
CA ASP A 623 33.36 -38.26 6.72
C ASP A 623 33.36 -39.56 5.91
N ILE A 624 34.50 -39.99 5.44
CA ILE A 624 34.66 -41.24 4.65
C ILE A 624 34.26 -42.44 5.48
N ASP A 625 34.43 -42.37 6.80
CA ASP A 625 34.01 -43.42 7.75
C ASP A 625 32.52 -43.36 8.12
N GLY A 626 31.79 -42.35 7.57
CA GLY A 626 30.37 -42.18 7.77
C GLY A 626 29.99 -41.34 8.99
N LYS A 627 30.93 -40.80 9.75
CA LYS A 627 30.65 -39.91 10.87
C LYS A 627 30.10 -38.59 10.36
N GLU A 628 29.10 -38.05 11.06
CA GLU A 628 28.44 -36.78 10.73
C GLU A 628 28.81 -35.69 11.72
N ASN A 629 29.11 -34.48 11.21
CA ASN A 629 29.35 -33.28 11.99
C ASN A 629 28.53 -32.13 11.42
N PHE A 630 28.10 -31.19 12.27
CA PHE A 630 27.27 -30.08 11.87
C PHE A 630 27.96 -28.73 12.14
N SER A 631 27.75 -27.78 11.22
CA SER A 631 28.12 -26.39 11.43
C SER A 631 27.12 -25.67 12.33
N ARG A 632 27.45 -24.41 12.66
CA ARG A 632 26.48 -23.48 13.22
C ARG A 632 25.27 -23.29 12.28
N ILE A 633 24.12 -22.90 12.87
CA ILE A 633 22.94 -22.52 12.12
C ILE A 633 23.04 -21.04 11.73
N ILE A 634 22.66 -20.70 10.49
CA ILE A 634 22.58 -19.32 10.00
C ILE A 634 21.13 -19.01 9.65
N PRO A 635 20.51 -18.01 10.28
CA PRO A 635 19.20 -17.49 9.87
C PRO A 635 19.34 -16.53 8.67
N VAL A 636 18.43 -16.65 7.69
CA VAL A 636 18.26 -15.75 6.56
C VAL A 636 16.87 -15.14 6.67
N ARG A 637 16.79 -13.84 6.89
CA ARG A 637 15.52 -13.10 6.99
C ARG A 637 14.97 -12.81 5.60
N LEU A 638 13.70 -13.06 5.41
CA LEU A 638 12.95 -12.79 4.17
C LEU A 638 11.96 -11.66 4.43
N GLN A 639 11.80 -10.76 3.46
CA GLN A 639 10.73 -9.77 3.56
C GLN A 639 9.40 -10.48 3.31
N ASN A 640 8.51 -10.45 4.29
CA ASN A 640 7.21 -11.12 4.21
C ASN A 640 6.19 -10.30 3.41
N THR A 641 5.59 -10.96 2.41
CA THR A 641 4.23 -10.59 1.95
C THR A 641 3.26 -11.61 2.56
N THR A 642 2.39 -11.17 3.46
CA THR A 642 1.35 -12.03 4.05
C THR A 642 0.06 -11.92 3.24
N ALA A 643 -0.52 -13.08 2.90
CA ALA A 643 -1.87 -13.13 2.32
C ALA A 643 -2.87 -12.44 3.25
N SER A 644 -3.68 -11.53 2.71
CA SER A 644 -4.70 -10.80 3.46
C SER A 644 -5.95 -10.60 2.63
N ALA A 645 -7.10 -10.46 3.28
CA ALA A 645 -8.36 -10.14 2.64
C ALA A 645 -9.06 -9.01 3.38
N ILE A 646 -9.53 -8.03 2.64
CA ILE A 646 -10.40 -6.96 3.15
C ILE A 646 -11.74 -7.11 2.47
N VAL A 647 -12.81 -7.18 3.27
CA VAL A 647 -14.18 -7.36 2.77
C VAL A 647 -14.98 -6.10 3.00
N SER A 648 -15.55 -5.56 1.92
CA SER A 648 -16.40 -4.37 1.98
C SER A 648 -17.59 -4.48 0.99
N PRO A 649 -18.76 -3.91 1.32
CA PRO A 649 -19.14 -3.40 2.62
C PRO A 649 -19.25 -4.52 3.66
N ASN A 650 -18.95 -4.22 4.91
CA ASN A 650 -19.21 -5.11 6.05
C ASN A 650 -19.66 -4.23 7.23
N PRO A 651 -20.98 -4.19 7.56
CA PRO A 651 -22.05 -5.08 7.08
C PRO A 651 -22.41 -4.95 5.59
N PHE A 652 -22.75 -6.08 4.97
CA PHE A 652 -23.16 -6.14 3.57
C PHE A 652 -24.70 -6.28 3.40
N ARG A 653 -25.22 -6.05 2.17
CA ARG A 653 -26.62 -6.28 1.80
C ARG A 653 -26.75 -7.37 0.73
N ASP A 654 -26.33 -7.07 -0.47
CA ASP A 654 -26.59 -7.90 -1.66
C ASP A 654 -25.32 -8.52 -2.24
N PHE A 655 -24.17 -7.95 -1.92
CA PHE A 655 -22.86 -8.39 -2.39
C PHE A 655 -21.77 -8.02 -1.39
N ILE A 656 -20.61 -8.65 -1.57
CA ILE A 656 -19.34 -8.25 -0.95
C ILE A 656 -18.27 -8.11 -2.03
N ASN A 657 -17.42 -7.11 -1.87
CA ASN A 657 -16.15 -7.01 -2.57
C ASN A 657 -15.06 -7.49 -1.63
N ILE A 658 -14.19 -8.33 -2.11
CA ILE A 658 -13.06 -8.88 -1.38
C ILE A 658 -11.80 -8.38 -2.08
N ASN A 659 -11.09 -7.49 -1.41
CA ASN A 659 -9.74 -7.12 -1.83
C ASN A 659 -8.80 -8.17 -1.22
N LEU A 660 -8.36 -9.11 -2.06
CA LEU A 660 -7.61 -10.30 -1.67
C LEU A 660 -6.15 -10.17 -2.12
N GLN A 661 -5.24 -10.10 -1.18
CA GLN A 661 -3.82 -10.28 -1.46
C GLN A 661 -3.47 -11.76 -1.42
N TRP A 662 -2.85 -12.29 -2.49
CA TRP A 662 -2.53 -13.70 -2.63
C TRP A 662 -1.11 -13.89 -3.18
N ASP A 663 -0.41 -14.91 -2.71
CA ASP A 663 1.03 -15.05 -2.99
C ASP A 663 1.34 -15.85 -4.26
N ALA A 664 0.33 -16.45 -4.88
CA ALA A 664 0.48 -17.27 -6.09
C ALA A 664 -0.65 -17.02 -7.09
N SER A 665 -0.42 -17.30 -8.36
CA SER A 665 -1.49 -17.37 -9.36
C SER A 665 -2.05 -18.78 -9.36
N GLU A 666 -3.25 -18.97 -8.78
CA GLU A 666 -3.88 -20.28 -8.61
C GLU A 666 -5.39 -20.20 -8.46
N MET A 667 -6.06 -21.34 -8.52
CA MET A 667 -7.48 -21.42 -8.21
C MET A 667 -7.69 -21.45 -6.70
N VAL A 668 -8.46 -20.49 -6.18
CA VAL A 668 -8.89 -20.47 -4.78
C VAL A 668 -10.38 -20.79 -4.67
N SER A 669 -10.76 -21.41 -3.58
CA SER A 669 -12.15 -21.63 -3.21
C SER A 669 -12.58 -20.57 -2.21
N ALA A 670 -13.60 -19.76 -2.56
CA ALA A 670 -14.24 -18.82 -1.65
C ALA A 670 -15.58 -19.42 -1.18
N LYS A 671 -15.71 -19.60 0.14
CA LYS A 671 -16.90 -20.21 0.75
C LYS A 671 -17.46 -19.31 1.83
N ILE A 672 -18.79 -19.27 1.92
CA ILE A 672 -19.49 -18.58 3.01
C ILE A 672 -20.24 -19.62 3.84
N TYR A 673 -20.02 -19.57 5.15
CA TYR A 673 -20.67 -20.45 6.12
C TYR A 673 -21.56 -19.65 7.08
N SER A 674 -22.64 -20.26 7.53
CA SER A 674 -23.34 -19.79 8.72
C SER A 674 -22.48 -20.01 9.97
N VAL A 675 -22.81 -19.33 11.09
CA VAL A 675 -22.10 -19.53 12.37
C VAL A 675 -22.24 -20.98 12.93
N GLN A 676 -23.17 -21.76 12.40
CA GLN A 676 -23.32 -23.19 12.74
C GLN A 676 -22.48 -24.10 11.84
N GLY A 677 -21.65 -23.55 10.94
CA GLY A 677 -20.77 -24.28 10.05
C GLY A 677 -21.42 -24.83 8.78
N ARG A 678 -22.69 -24.46 8.48
CA ARG A 678 -23.35 -24.86 7.24
C ARG A 678 -22.81 -24.01 6.08
N GLU A 679 -22.33 -24.66 5.02
CA GLU A 679 -21.93 -24.00 3.78
C GLU A 679 -23.16 -23.41 3.06
N LEU A 680 -23.11 -22.13 2.74
CA LEU A 680 -24.19 -21.36 2.11
C LEU A 680 -23.85 -20.95 0.69
N LEU A 681 -22.57 -20.80 0.39
CA LEU A 681 -22.05 -20.46 -0.92
C LEU A 681 -20.65 -21.04 -1.09
N SER A 682 -20.34 -21.53 -2.30
CA SER A 682 -19.02 -21.95 -2.70
C SER A 682 -18.75 -21.46 -4.12
N LYS A 683 -17.58 -20.85 -4.33
CA LYS A 683 -17.15 -20.30 -5.62
C LYS A 683 -15.68 -20.55 -5.86
N GLN A 684 -15.35 -21.10 -7.03
CA GLN A 684 -13.96 -21.22 -7.49
C GLN A 684 -13.56 -19.96 -8.26
N ILE A 685 -12.41 -19.40 -7.94
CA ILE A 685 -11.95 -18.11 -8.46
C ILE A 685 -10.47 -18.25 -8.83
N LEU A 686 -10.13 -17.91 -10.06
CA LEU A 686 -8.73 -17.77 -10.43
C LEU A 686 -8.22 -16.45 -9.86
N VAL A 687 -7.21 -16.53 -9.01
CA VAL A 687 -6.52 -15.37 -8.47
C VAL A 687 -5.11 -15.29 -9.05
N ASN A 688 -4.62 -14.07 -9.17
CA ASN A 688 -3.24 -13.80 -9.56
C ASN A 688 -2.39 -13.54 -8.32
N LYS A 689 -1.09 -13.77 -8.44
CA LYS A 689 -0.15 -13.33 -7.41
C LYS A 689 -0.27 -11.81 -7.24
N GLY A 690 -0.48 -11.34 -5.98
CA GLY A 690 -0.73 -9.95 -5.64
C GLY A 690 -2.18 -9.68 -5.26
N ASN A 691 -2.65 -8.46 -5.46
CA ASN A 691 -4.01 -8.05 -5.11
C ASN A 691 -5.02 -8.46 -6.17
N ASN A 692 -6.15 -9.02 -5.70
CA ASN A 692 -7.28 -9.43 -6.51
C ASN A 692 -8.54 -8.78 -5.96
N ASN A 693 -9.33 -8.15 -6.81
CA ASN A 693 -10.65 -7.65 -6.47
C ASN A 693 -11.70 -8.67 -6.89
N ILE A 694 -12.32 -9.30 -5.91
CA ILE A 694 -13.30 -10.36 -6.12
C ILE A 694 -14.65 -9.83 -5.67
N LYS A 695 -15.65 -9.85 -6.55
CA LYS A 695 -17.03 -9.55 -6.19
C LYS A 695 -17.83 -10.83 -6.04
N ILE A 696 -18.45 -11.02 -4.88
CA ILE A 696 -19.43 -12.08 -4.64
C ILE A 696 -20.80 -11.44 -4.58
N ASN A 697 -21.62 -11.72 -5.59
CA ASN A 697 -23.00 -11.27 -5.70
C ASN A 697 -23.97 -12.31 -5.12
N ASP A 698 -25.28 -12.04 -5.23
CA ASP A 698 -26.40 -12.93 -4.91
C ASP A 698 -26.52 -13.29 -3.41
N LEU A 699 -26.07 -12.38 -2.55
CA LEU A 699 -26.16 -12.53 -1.10
C LEU A 699 -27.44 -11.92 -0.50
N SER A 700 -28.34 -11.37 -1.33
CA SER A 700 -29.60 -10.75 -0.91
C SER A 700 -30.48 -11.71 -0.10
N ASN A 701 -30.47 -13.00 -0.42
CA ASN A 701 -31.30 -14.03 0.22
C ASN A 701 -30.77 -14.54 1.56
N LEU A 702 -29.57 -14.14 1.98
CA LEU A 702 -29.05 -14.50 3.31
C LEU A 702 -29.81 -13.70 4.39
N PRO A 703 -30.24 -14.30 5.50
CA PRO A 703 -30.82 -13.56 6.62
C PRO A 703 -29.83 -12.58 7.25
N PRO A 704 -30.28 -11.49 7.92
CA PRO A 704 -29.40 -10.67 8.75
C PRO A 704 -28.70 -11.52 9.81
N GLY A 705 -27.36 -11.37 9.95
CA GLY A 705 -26.60 -12.16 10.89
C GLY A 705 -25.09 -12.17 10.63
N ASN A 706 -24.39 -12.99 11.42
CA ASN A 706 -22.95 -13.20 11.26
C ASN A 706 -22.69 -14.41 10.38
N TYR A 707 -21.67 -14.30 9.53
CA TYR A 707 -21.20 -15.33 8.62
C TYR A 707 -19.68 -15.44 8.66
N ILE A 708 -19.16 -16.55 8.18
CA ILE A 708 -17.72 -16.80 8.05
C ILE A 708 -17.42 -16.93 6.55
N LEU A 709 -16.59 -16.04 6.05
CA LEU A 709 -15.98 -16.16 4.73
C LEU A 709 -14.65 -16.90 4.87
N GLU A 710 -14.49 -17.97 4.12
CA GLU A 710 -13.26 -18.75 4.00
C GLU A 710 -12.78 -18.66 2.55
N ILE A 711 -11.51 -18.26 2.37
CA ILE A 711 -10.82 -18.26 1.08
C ILE A 711 -9.61 -19.17 1.23
N PHE A 712 -9.51 -20.22 0.45
CA PHE A 712 -8.44 -21.20 0.61
C PHE A 712 -7.99 -21.82 -0.71
N SER A 713 -6.73 -22.23 -0.72
CA SER A 713 -6.09 -23.12 -1.68
C SER A 713 -5.26 -24.17 -0.92
N PRO A 714 -4.61 -25.11 -1.59
CA PRO A 714 -3.64 -26.01 -0.94
C PRO A 714 -2.47 -25.28 -0.26
N SER A 715 -2.14 -24.07 -0.72
CA SER A 715 -0.98 -23.31 -0.23
C SER A 715 -1.33 -22.36 0.94
N GLN A 716 -2.57 -21.83 0.99
CA GLN A 716 -2.93 -20.74 1.91
C GLN A 716 -4.41 -20.77 2.27
N LYS A 717 -4.74 -20.18 3.43
CA LYS A 717 -6.11 -20.07 3.93
C LYS A 717 -6.33 -18.76 4.68
N ILE A 718 -7.41 -18.07 4.34
CA ILE A 718 -7.89 -16.87 5.04
C ILE A 718 -9.30 -17.14 5.55
N ILE A 719 -9.56 -16.74 6.80
CA ILE A 719 -10.89 -16.81 7.40
C ILE A 719 -11.25 -15.42 7.92
N GLN A 720 -12.41 -14.92 7.54
CA GLN A 720 -12.89 -13.61 7.96
C GLN A 720 -14.36 -13.65 8.36
N LYS A 721 -14.70 -12.93 9.44
CA LYS A 721 -16.09 -12.70 9.84
C LYS A 721 -16.69 -11.61 8.96
N ILE A 722 -17.88 -11.88 8.42
CA ILE A 722 -18.68 -10.91 7.68
C ILE A 722 -20.08 -10.81 8.30
N ILE A 723 -20.71 -9.66 8.19
CA ILE A 723 -22.00 -9.34 8.82
C ILE A 723 -22.98 -8.90 7.74
N LYS A 724 -24.20 -9.40 7.82
CA LYS A 724 -25.31 -8.93 6.97
C LYS A 724 -26.32 -8.15 7.76
#